data_eedc7bf607d50b8b0a835e9f31cd8d92
#
_entry.id   eedc7bf607d50b8b0a835e9f31cd8d92
#
_cell.length_a   1.000
_cell.length_b   1.000
_cell.length_c   1.000
_cell.angle_alpha   90.00
_cell.angle_beta   90.00
_cell.angle_gamma   90.00
#
_symmetry.space_group_name_H-M   'P 1'
#
loop_
_entity.id
_entity.type
_entity.pdbx_description
1 polymer ?
#
loop_
_entity_poly.entity_id
_entity_poly.type
_entity_poly.pdbx_seq_one_letter_code
_entity_poly.pdbx_strand_id
1 'polypeptide(L)'
;LRALSQPVKFPAFTVATHKRILFVCTGNICRSPMAEGLLRHAAKHRGDISVASAGVATGHGQPASENSVIALRQWNIDITDIRSQPLTDELVEWATHIFGMTRSHLDAILTFFPEAEEKAWLACEFTPEFADYPEVPDPIGQGLHAYLKTREVLHKAMPDLLKFIDSTDMTTATNPTITSNPKSTLRIAIGADHGGVEVKAALHTFLKSKGLTVHDVGTQSADSVDYPDYASLVCNQVLAGETDLGILVCRTGIGMSISANRHKGIRAAVVTNAADARTTRQHNHANVLCLGAVNVAPNAAGAIVEAFLTAQPEGGRHERRVDKIESCSGIGGKSLAETDNAVFTAIEHEHKRQFENIELIASENFTSAAVMEAQGSCLTNKYAEGYPGKRWYGGCENVDTTEQLAIDRACKLFGAKFANVQPHSGSQANAAVYFSVLQPGDKVLGMNLAHGGHLTHGHPANFSGRFYKFCQYGVSQKDERIDYDELAEVAKREQPKMITAGASAYPRIIDFQRMSEIAKSVGAYLFVDMAHIAGLVAAGVHPNPVPVADFVTTTTHKSLRGPRGGMILTNSEELFKKIQSQVFPGIQGGPLEHVIAAKAVCFHEALQPSFKQYAAQVISNAKALAARLAHHGYRITSGGTDNHLMLVDLRPKGLNGAVASAILDEAGITVNKNGIPFDTEPITKGGGIRVGTPAVTTRGMKEEEMMDIADFIHRTLTSREDAAAIAKIREEVHAFSRKFPLPF
;
A
#
# COMPACT_ATOMS: atom_id res chain seq x y z
N LEU A 1 83.86 -0.25 -25.84
CA LEU A 1 84.23 1.16 -25.92
C LEU A 1 82.97 2.01 -25.88
N ARG A 2 82.98 2.95 -24.96
CA ARG A 2 81.91 3.93 -24.63
C ARG A 2 81.60 4.84 -25.83
N ALA A 3 80.35 5.19 -25.97
CA ALA A 3 79.90 6.59 -26.20
C ALA A 3 78.43 6.75 -25.90
N LEU A 4 78.20 7.76 -25.10
CA LEU A 4 76.96 8.36 -24.62
C LEU A 4 76.04 8.73 -25.80
N SER A 5 74.76 8.45 -25.70
CA SER A 5 73.73 9.25 -26.38
C SER A 5 72.54 9.51 -25.37
N GLN A 6 72.33 10.79 -25.09
CA GLN A 6 71.22 11.31 -24.31
C GLN A 6 69.88 11.02 -25.08
N PRO A 7 68.78 10.78 -24.38
CA PRO A 7 67.52 10.67 -25.04
C PRO A 7 66.98 12.03 -25.48
N VAL A 8 66.70 12.12 -26.77
CA VAL A 8 65.98 13.26 -27.37
C VAL A 8 64.55 13.23 -26.84
N LYS A 9 64.14 14.28 -26.12
CA LYS A 9 62.76 14.54 -25.76
C LYS A 9 61.98 14.91 -27.02
N PHE A 10 61.13 14.03 -27.51
CA PHE A 10 60.07 14.38 -28.44
C PHE A 10 58.92 15.03 -27.67
N PRO A 11 58.28 16.11 -28.15
CA PRO A 11 57.06 16.64 -27.56
C PRO A 11 55.95 15.59 -27.72
N ALA A 12 55.24 15.36 -26.65
CA ALA A 12 54.04 14.49 -26.65
C ALA A 12 53.00 15.14 -27.58
N PHE A 13 52.82 14.55 -28.76
CA PHE A 13 51.64 14.76 -29.57
C PHE A 13 50.51 14.03 -28.88
N THR A 14 49.61 14.75 -28.20
CA THR A 14 48.30 14.25 -27.83
C THR A 14 47.53 14.01 -29.11
N VAL A 15 47.43 12.77 -29.55
CA VAL A 15 46.47 12.36 -30.58
C VAL A 15 45.09 12.53 -29.93
N ALA A 16 44.37 13.56 -30.33
CA ALA A 16 42.97 13.69 -29.96
C ALA A 16 42.20 12.48 -30.49
N THR A 17 41.74 11.63 -29.60
CA THR A 17 40.98 10.44 -29.99
C THR A 17 39.64 10.89 -30.58
N HIS A 18 39.43 10.53 -31.86
CA HIS A 18 38.20 10.84 -32.61
C HIS A 18 36.98 10.22 -31.92
N LYS A 19 36.00 11.04 -31.50
CA LYS A 19 34.79 10.63 -30.73
C LYS A 19 33.68 10.25 -31.71
N ARG A 20 33.14 9.06 -31.57
CA ARG A 20 32.10 8.48 -32.43
C ARG A 20 30.85 8.23 -31.64
N ILE A 21 29.81 9.05 -31.87
CA ILE A 21 28.61 9.11 -31.11
C ILE A 21 27.46 8.40 -31.84
N LEU A 22 26.77 7.49 -31.15
CA LEU A 22 25.65 6.73 -31.71
C LEU A 22 24.38 6.98 -30.86
N PHE A 23 23.34 7.52 -31.48
CA PHE A 23 22.01 7.67 -30.86
C PHE A 23 21.11 6.51 -31.24
N VAL A 24 20.40 5.93 -30.23
CA VAL A 24 19.58 4.72 -30.44
C VAL A 24 18.15 4.93 -29.94
N CYS A 25 17.16 4.65 -30.82
CA CYS A 25 15.74 4.55 -30.45
C CYS A 25 15.12 3.28 -31.05
N THR A 26 13.81 3.12 -31.02
CA THR A 26 13.17 1.90 -31.57
C THR A 26 13.27 1.82 -33.09
N GLY A 27 12.69 2.79 -33.80
CA GLY A 27 12.51 2.76 -35.27
C GLY A 27 13.51 3.56 -36.08
N ASN A 28 14.40 4.33 -35.45
CA ASN A 28 15.37 5.22 -36.09
C ASN A 28 14.75 6.18 -37.14
N ILE A 29 13.53 6.66 -36.89
CA ILE A 29 12.83 7.60 -37.76
C ILE A 29 12.37 8.89 -37.06
N CYS A 30 12.34 8.93 -35.69
CA CYS A 30 11.88 10.09 -34.92
C CYS A 30 12.98 10.63 -34.01
N ARG A 31 13.12 10.06 -32.79
CA ARG A 31 13.98 10.59 -31.72
C ARG A 31 15.47 10.58 -32.04
N SER A 32 16.03 9.43 -32.42
CA SER A 32 17.46 9.30 -32.70
C SER A 32 17.93 10.09 -33.92
N PRO A 33 17.19 10.22 -35.05
CA PRO A 33 17.55 11.12 -36.14
C PRO A 33 17.52 12.61 -35.70
N MET A 34 16.57 13.01 -34.85
CA MET A 34 16.53 14.38 -34.33
C MET A 34 17.75 14.67 -33.42
N ALA A 35 18.12 13.70 -32.54
CA ALA A 35 19.32 13.85 -31.70
C ALA A 35 20.60 13.91 -32.55
N GLU A 36 20.72 13.07 -33.57
CA GLU A 36 21.84 13.08 -34.52
C GLU A 36 21.93 14.44 -35.21
N GLY A 37 20.84 14.98 -35.75
CA GLY A 37 20.82 16.29 -36.41
C GLY A 37 21.16 17.44 -35.47
N LEU A 38 20.67 17.41 -34.23
CA LEU A 38 21.01 18.44 -33.23
C LEU A 38 22.48 18.41 -32.84
N LEU A 39 23.05 17.22 -32.60
CA LEU A 39 24.45 17.09 -32.22
C LEU A 39 25.39 17.42 -33.42
N ARG A 40 25.07 16.99 -34.63
CA ARG A 40 25.81 17.40 -35.86
C ARG A 40 25.83 18.93 -35.99
N HIS A 41 24.69 19.59 -35.73
CA HIS A 41 24.60 21.05 -35.76
C HIS A 41 25.43 21.73 -34.65
N ALA A 42 25.31 21.23 -33.42
CA ALA A 42 26.06 21.77 -32.28
C ALA A 42 27.59 21.57 -32.44
N ALA A 43 28.01 20.46 -33.02
CA ALA A 43 29.42 20.11 -33.24
C ALA A 43 29.96 20.49 -34.65
N LYS A 44 29.22 21.30 -35.44
CA LYS A 44 29.58 21.59 -36.87
C LYS A 44 30.98 22.18 -37.11
N HIS A 45 31.61 22.77 -36.10
CA HIS A 45 32.97 23.31 -36.18
C HIS A 45 34.03 22.37 -35.61
N ARG A 46 33.65 21.13 -35.27
CA ARG A 46 34.48 20.13 -34.63
C ARG A 46 34.81 19.01 -35.63
N GLY A 47 36.09 18.82 -35.93
CA GLY A 47 36.55 17.74 -36.78
C GLY A 47 36.85 16.43 -36.04
N ASP A 48 36.73 16.44 -34.72
CA ASP A 48 37.03 15.31 -33.82
C ASP A 48 35.78 14.51 -33.39
N ILE A 49 34.56 14.87 -33.86
CA ILE A 49 33.30 14.20 -33.55
C ILE A 49 32.62 13.70 -34.82
N SER A 50 32.25 12.41 -34.83
CA SER A 50 31.34 11.81 -35.83
C SER A 50 30.06 11.37 -35.14
N VAL A 51 28.92 11.56 -35.78
CA VAL A 51 27.58 11.26 -35.19
C VAL A 51 26.80 10.37 -36.14
N ALA A 52 26.15 9.34 -35.61
CA ALA A 52 25.24 8.45 -36.31
C ALA A 52 24.03 8.11 -35.44
N SER A 53 22.98 7.53 -36.04
CA SER A 53 21.85 6.99 -35.29
C SER A 53 21.42 5.62 -35.82
N ALA A 54 20.84 4.80 -34.94
CA ALA A 54 20.34 3.45 -35.23
C ALA A 54 19.03 3.15 -34.50
N GLY A 55 18.43 2.02 -34.83
CA GLY A 55 17.21 1.52 -34.16
C GLY A 55 17.36 0.08 -33.69
N VAL A 56 16.81 -0.21 -32.50
CA VAL A 56 16.80 -1.58 -31.95
C VAL A 56 15.81 -2.51 -32.64
N ALA A 57 14.80 -1.94 -33.32
CA ALA A 57 13.75 -2.71 -34.03
C ALA A 57 13.33 -1.98 -35.33
N THR A 58 14.25 -1.92 -36.32
CA THR A 58 13.98 -1.25 -37.59
C THR A 58 14.65 -1.97 -38.75
N GLY A 59 14.15 -1.69 -39.98
CA GLY A 59 14.85 -2.05 -41.23
C GLY A 59 15.67 -0.87 -41.77
N HIS A 60 16.40 -1.13 -42.86
CA HIS A 60 17.22 -0.14 -43.55
C HIS A 60 16.41 0.79 -44.46
N GLY A 61 16.81 2.04 -44.57
CA GLY A 61 16.50 2.92 -45.69
C GLY A 61 15.25 3.78 -45.54
N GLN A 62 14.51 3.70 -44.43
CA GLN A 62 13.34 4.59 -44.18
C GLN A 62 13.84 6.01 -43.91
N PRO A 63 13.22 7.05 -44.50
CA PRO A 63 13.54 8.44 -44.17
C PRO A 63 13.12 8.79 -42.76
N ALA A 64 13.76 9.81 -42.17
CA ALA A 64 13.27 10.44 -40.95
C ALA A 64 11.81 10.89 -41.14
N SER A 65 10.99 10.75 -40.08
CA SER A 65 9.56 11.11 -40.16
C SER A 65 9.36 12.57 -40.55
N GLU A 66 8.32 12.86 -41.31
CA GLU A 66 8.04 14.20 -41.82
C GLU A 66 8.00 15.25 -40.71
N ASN A 67 7.35 14.92 -39.57
CA ASN A 67 7.29 15.83 -38.43
C ASN A 67 8.67 16.05 -37.76
N SER A 68 9.58 15.07 -37.77
CA SER A 68 10.97 15.24 -37.30
C SER A 68 11.73 16.22 -38.18
N VAL A 69 11.58 16.08 -39.51
CA VAL A 69 12.19 17.00 -40.49
C VAL A 69 11.63 18.41 -40.31
N ILE A 70 10.31 18.57 -40.23
CA ILE A 70 9.65 19.87 -40.03
C ILE A 70 10.12 20.53 -38.71
N ALA A 71 10.17 19.75 -37.63
CA ALA A 71 10.57 20.25 -36.33
C ALA A 71 12.01 20.83 -36.33
N LEU A 72 12.97 20.16 -36.95
CA LEU A 72 14.36 20.61 -37.00
C LEU A 72 14.61 21.70 -38.07
N ARG A 73 13.87 21.67 -39.17
CA ARG A 73 13.96 22.68 -40.22
C ARG A 73 13.60 24.08 -39.73
N GLN A 74 12.75 24.22 -38.70
CA GLN A 74 12.47 25.50 -38.05
C GLN A 74 13.74 26.17 -37.45
N TRP A 75 14.77 25.38 -37.17
CA TRP A 75 16.07 25.84 -36.67
C TRP A 75 17.19 25.76 -37.73
N ASN A 76 16.83 25.64 -39.00
CA ASN A 76 17.74 25.46 -40.11
C ASN A 76 18.66 24.22 -40.02
N ILE A 77 18.13 23.15 -39.39
CA ILE A 77 18.80 21.86 -39.31
C ILE A 77 18.11 20.90 -40.27
N ASP A 78 18.90 20.39 -41.25
CA ASP A 78 18.41 19.42 -42.22
C ASP A 78 18.83 18.02 -41.80
N ILE A 79 17.88 17.08 -41.77
CA ILE A 79 18.07 15.65 -41.48
C ILE A 79 17.46 14.77 -42.59
N THR A 80 17.22 15.34 -43.78
CA THR A 80 16.62 14.60 -44.90
C THR A 80 17.59 13.57 -45.52
N ASP A 81 18.86 13.62 -45.18
CA ASP A 81 19.88 12.66 -45.54
C ASP A 81 19.89 11.40 -44.63
N ILE A 82 19.36 11.48 -43.43
CA ILE A 82 19.37 10.39 -42.47
C ILE A 82 18.39 9.29 -42.91
N ARG A 83 18.87 8.05 -42.87
CA ARG A 83 18.09 6.83 -43.17
C ARG A 83 18.12 5.88 -41.99
N SER A 84 17.01 5.22 -41.73
CA SER A 84 16.96 4.21 -40.68
C SER A 84 17.93 3.07 -40.99
N GLN A 85 18.59 2.61 -39.94
CA GLN A 85 19.46 1.43 -39.95
C GLN A 85 19.33 0.68 -38.61
N PRO A 86 19.35 -0.67 -38.63
CA PRO A 86 19.33 -1.44 -37.40
C PRO A 86 20.64 -1.24 -36.63
N LEU A 87 20.58 -1.40 -35.32
CA LEU A 87 21.75 -1.48 -34.47
C LEU A 87 22.47 -2.81 -34.74
N THR A 88 23.76 -2.75 -35.10
CA THR A 88 24.59 -3.92 -35.42
C THR A 88 25.88 -3.93 -34.61
N ASP A 89 26.56 -5.08 -34.56
CA ASP A 89 27.86 -5.23 -33.90
C ASP A 89 28.86 -4.20 -34.41
N GLU A 90 28.88 -3.94 -35.72
CA GLU A 90 29.82 -2.98 -36.33
C GLU A 90 29.53 -1.54 -35.89
N LEU A 91 28.26 -1.15 -35.71
CA LEU A 91 27.90 0.18 -35.20
C LEU A 91 28.22 0.33 -33.73
N VAL A 92 28.00 -0.72 -32.96
CA VAL A 92 28.36 -0.76 -31.55
C VAL A 92 29.87 -0.69 -31.38
N GLU A 93 30.64 -1.47 -32.15
CA GLU A 93 32.11 -1.44 -32.12
C GLU A 93 32.66 -0.08 -32.60
N TRP A 94 32.05 0.51 -33.65
CA TRP A 94 32.38 1.84 -34.14
C TRP A 94 32.22 2.92 -33.09
N ALA A 95 31.17 2.86 -32.29
CA ALA A 95 30.83 3.92 -31.34
C ALA A 95 31.79 3.96 -30.15
N THR A 96 32.23 5.17 -29.78
CA THR A 96 32.87 5.47 -28.49
C THR A 96 31.86 5.78 -27.41
N HIS A 97 30.70 6.34 -27.79
CA HIS A 97 29.59 6.70 -26.88
C HIS A 97 28.27 6.32 -27.55
N ILE A 98 27.40 5.64 -26.82
CA ILE A 98 26.07 5.22 -27.28
C ILE A 98 25.02 5.84 -26.37
N PHE A 99 24.04 6.52 -26.94
CA PHE A 99 22.98 7.19 -26.17
C PHE A 99 21.60 6.65 -26.53
N GLY A 100 20.99 5.90 -25.60
CA GLY A 100 19.60 5.46 -25.69
C GLY A 100 18.61 6.60 -25.39
N MET A 101 17.47 6.61 -26.08
CA MET A 101 16.43 7.62 -25.85
C MET A 101 15.62 7.36 -24.58
N THR A 102 15.51 6.11 -24.14
CA THR A 102 14.81 5.68 -22.93
C THR A 102 15.55 4.50 -22.29
N ARG A 103 15.21 4.17 -21.05
CA ARG A 103 15.76 3.00 -20.34
C ARG A 103 15.54 1.70 -21.15
N SER A 104 14.36 1.55 -21.75
CA SER A 104 14.09 0.36 -22.58
C SER A 104 15.02 0.23 -23.79
N HIS A 105 15.49 1.33 -24.36
CA HIS A 105 16.50 1.29 -25.43
C HIS A 105 17.87 0.93 -24.88
N LEU A 106 18.24 1.48 -23.72
CA LEU A 106 19.48 1.14 -23.05
C LEU A 106 19.51 -0.34 -22.66
N ASP A 107 18.42 -0.86 -22.10
CA ASP A 107 18.27 -2.28 -21.76
C ASP A 107 18.38 -3.18 -22.99
N ALA A 108 17.77 -2.77 -24.13
CA ALA A 108 17.90 -3.51 -25.38
C ALA A 108 19.33 -3.51 -25.91
N ILE A 109 20.01 -2.35 -25.88
CA ILE A 109 21.44 -2.25 -26.27
C ILE A 109 22.27 -3.22 -25.44
N LEU A 110 22.14 -3.19 -24.11
CA LEU A 110 22.92 -4.02 -23.19
C LEU A 110 22.54 -5.51 -23.24
N THR A 111 21.31 -5.83 -23.65
CA THR A 111 20.86 -7.22 -23.82
C THR A 111 21.48 -7.85 -25.07
N PHE A 112 21.48 -7.13 -26.21
CA PHE A 112 21.94 -7.63 -27.47
C PHE A 112 23.46 -7.45 -27.65
N PHE A 113 24.06 -6.42 -27.02
CA PHE A 113 25.47 -6.05 -27.11
C PHE A 113 26.04 -5.77 -25.72
N PRO A 114 26.30 -6.81 -24.90
CA PRO A 114 26.80 -6.63 -23.52
C PRO A 114 28.10 -5.85 -23.41
N GLU A 115 28.94 -5.89 -24.47
CA GLU A 115 30.19 -5.14 -24.56
C GLU A 115 29.98 -3.60 -24.63
N ALA A 116 28.78 -3.13 -24.90
CA ALA A 116 28.43 -1.71 -24.89
C ALA A 116 28.30 -1.11 -23.47
N GLU A 117 28.34 -1.92 -22.40
CA GLU A 117 28.07 -1.52 -21.03
C GLU A 117 28.90 -0.31 -20.56
N GLU A 118 30.17 -0.24 -20.93
CA GLU A 118 31.08 0.85 -20.53
C GLU A 118 30.91 2.14 -21.35
N LYS A 119 30.13 2.11 -22.44
CA LYS A 119 29.98 3.21 -23.40
C LYS A 119 28.52 3.55 -23.77
N ALA A 120 27.56 3.09 -23.01
CA ALA A 120 26.12 3.31 -23.26
C ALA A 120 25.44 4.01 -22.08
N TRP A 121 24.74 5.12 -22.37
CA TRP A 121 24.04 5.97 -21.41
C TRP A 121 22.69 6.42 -21.97
N LEU A 122 21.90 7.14 -21.12
CA LEU A 122 20.70 7.84 -21.61
C LEU A 122 21.05 9.22 -22.17
N ALA A 123 20.35 9.67 -23.21
CA ALA A 123 20.67 10.93 -23.90
C ALA A 123 20.49 12.18 -23.01
N CYS A 124 19.63 12.13 -21.99
CA CYS A 124 19.37 13.22 -21.06
C CYS A 124 19.98 13.05 -19.66
N GLU A 125 20.78 11.99 -19.45
CA GLU A 125 21.30 11.59 -18.12
C GLU A 125 22.19 12.67 -17.47
N PHE A 126 22.89 13.47 -18.28
CA PHE A 126 23.87 14.44 -17.80
C PHE A 126 23.30 15.85 -17.59
N THR A 127 22.01 16.02 -17.84
CA THR A 127 21.34 17.33 -17.74
C THR A 127 20.60 17.45 -16.42
N PRO A 128 20.97 18.38 -15.52
CA PRO A 128 20.35 18.49 -14.20
C PRO A 128 18.84 18.68 -14.22
N GLU A 129 18.30 19.36 -15.25
CA GLU A 129 16.85 19.57 -15.42
C GLU A 129 16.09 18.24 -15.62
N PHE A 130 16.76 17.19 -16.08
CA PHE A 130 16.17 15.87 -16.38
C PHE A 130 16.65 14.76 -15.43
N ALA A 131 17.32 15.10 -14.32
CA ALA A 131 17.87 14.13 -13.37
C ALA A 131 16.84 13.13 -12.85
N ASP A 132 15.60 13.57 -12.58
CA ASP A 132 14.51 12.72 -12.11
C ASP A 132 13.87 11.86 -13.21
N TYR A 133 13.95 12.29 -14.47
CA TYR A 133 13.39 11.57 -15.62
C TYR A 133 14.24 11.81 -16.88
N PRO A 134 15.37 11.10 -17.05
CA PRO A 134 16.34 11.32 -18.13
C PRO A 134 15.91 10.70 -19.48
N GLU A 135 14.63 10.50 -19.72
CA GLU A 135 14.11 9.90 -20.95
C GLU A 135 13.57 10.93 -21.94
N VAL A 136 13.79 10.64 -23.22
CA VAL A 136 13.29 11.46 -24.33
C VAL A 136 11.88 11.00 -24.69
N PRO A 137 10.84 11.88 -24.60
CA PRO A 137 9.46 11.51 -24.90
C PRO A 137 9.28 11.05 -26.35
N ASP A 138 8.44 10.01 -26.55
CA ASP A 138 8.16 9.45 -27.88
C ASP A 138 7.09 10.22 -28.60
N PRO A 139 7.37 10.86 -29.76
CA PRO A 139 6.38 11.59 -30.52
C PRO A 139 5.66 10.74 -31.58
N ILE A 140 6.01 9.44 -31.74
CA ILE A 140 5.48 8.61 -32.82
C ILE A 140 3.95 8.49 -32.72
N GLY A 141 3.28 8.61 -33.89
CA GLY A 141 1.82 8.57 -33.96
C GLY A 141 1.09 9.85 -33.46
N GLN A 142 1.84 10.85 -33.00
CA GLN A 142 1.30 12.12 -32.51
C GLN A 142 1.49 13.26 -33.52
N GLY A 143 0.78 14.39 -33.30
CA GLY A 143 0.90 15.59 -34.13
C GLY A 143 2.24 16.33 -33.94
N LEU A 144 2.51 17.30 -34.81
CA LEU A 144 3.76 18.10 -34.83
C LEU A 144 4.13 18.68 -33.46
N HIS A 145 3.18 19.05 -32.64
CA HIS A 145 3.44 19.61 -31.30
C HIS A 145 4.26 18.65 -30.40
N ALA A 146 4.00 17.35 -30.45
CA ALA A 146 4.79 16.38 -29.71
C ALA A 146 6.25 16.32 -30.18
N TYR A 147 6.48 16.42 -31.51
CA TYR A 147 7.84 16.49 -32.07
C TYR A 147 8.58 17.75 -31.67
N LEU A 148 7.88 18.88 -31.61
CA LEU A 148 8.48 20.13 -31.11
C LEU A 148 8.91 19.98 -29.64
N LYS A 149 8.09 19.36 -28.79
CA LYS A 149 8.43 19.09 -27.40
C LYS A 149 9.65 18.15 -27.29
N THR A 150 9.69 17.07 -28.08
CA THR A 150 10.84 16.15 -28.13
C THR A 150 12.12 16.88 -28.57
N ARG A 151 12.03 17.76 -29.57
CA ARG A 151 13.14 18.62 -30.02
C ARG A 151 13.67 19.51 -28.87
N GLU A 152 12.79 20.17 -28.11
CA GLU A 152 13.19 21.03 -27.00
C GLU A 152 13.93 20.26 -25.91
N VAL A 153 13.45 19.06 -25.55
CA VAL A 153 14.12 18.19 -24.59
C VAL A 153 15.52 17.82 -25.06
N LEU A 154 15.64 17.33 -26.30
CA LEU A 154 16.94 16.97 -26.87
C LEU A 154 17.88 18.17 -26.96
N HIS A 155 17.37 19.34 -27.39
CA HIS A 155 18.18 20.55 -27.51
C HIS A 155 18.76 21.00 -26.16
N LYS A 156 17.96 20.98 -25.11
CA LYS A 156 18.41 21.32 -23.75
C LYS A 156 19.48 20.35 -23.25
N ALA A 157 19.42 19.10 -23.64
CA ALA A 157 20.40 18.08 -23.25
C ALA A 157 21.76 18.23 -23.97
N MET A 158 21.80 18.79 -25.18
CA MET A 158 23.00 18.83 -26.03
C MET A 158 24.23 19.49 -25.38
N PRO A 159 24.15 20.63 -24.67
CA PRO A 159 25.31 21.26 -24.05
C PRO A 159 25.99 20.41 -22.98
N ASP A 160 25.21 19.74 -22.13
CA ASP A 160 25.74 18.92 -21.04
C ASP A 160 26.24 17.56 -21.57
N LEU A 161 25.56 17.02 -22.59
CA LEU A 161 26.01 15.85 -23.31
C LEU A 161 27.36 16.08 -23.99
N LEU A 162 27.57 17.25 -24.62
CA LEU A 162 28.88 17.60 -25.19
C LEU A 162 29.96 17.73 -24.12
N LYS A 163 29.66 18.35 -22.98
CA LYS A 163 30.60 18.43 -21.84
C LYS A 163 31.00 17.03 -21.37
N PHE A 164 30.05 16.13 -21.26
CA PHE A 164 30.29 14.74 -20.87
C PHE A 164 31.20 14.04 -21.91
N ILE A 165 30.89 14.14 -23.21
CA ILE A 165 31.69 13.59 -24.28
C ILE A 165 33.11 14.15 -24.25
N ASP A 166 33.30 15.43 -23.91
CA ASP A 166 34.61 16.05 -23.82
C ASP A 166 35.41 15.63 -22.57
N SER A 167 34.71 15.31 -21.48
CA SER A 167 35.35 14.89 -20.23
C SER A 167 35.75 13.40 -20.21
N THR A 168 35.23 12.58 -21.13
CA THR A 168 35.53 11.13 -21.21
C THR A 168 36.78 10.86 -22.03
N ASP A 169 37.93 10.72 -21.35
CA ASP A 169 39.12 10.12 -21.92
C ASP A 169 39.07 8.61 -21.72
N MET A 170 38.86 7.87 -22.82
CA MET A 170 38.74 6.39 -22.82
C MET A 170 40.05 5.63 -22.49
N THR A 171 41.03 6.28 -21.90
CA THR A 171 42.32 5.64 -21.54
C THR A 171 42.52 5.42 -20.03
N THR A 172 41.62 5.95 -19.15
CA THR A 172 41.64 5.62 -17.71
C THR A 172 40.25 5.89 -17.12
N ALA A 173 39.54 4.83 -16.81
CA ALA A 173 38.29 4.94 -16.02
C ALA A 173 38.62 5.36 -14.58
N THR A 174 38.57 6.65 -14.29
CA THR A 174 38.45 7.17 -12.94
C THR A 174 37.20 8.01 -12.89
N ASN A 175 36.22 7.54 -12.07
CA ASN A 175 34.96 8.21 -11.83
C ASN A 175 35.14 9.70 -11.47
N PRO A 176 34.28 10.59 -12.00
CA PRO A 176 34.21 11.95 -11.49
C PRO A 176 33.65 11.94 -10.06
N THR A 177 34.44 12.44 -9.16
CA THR A 177 34.08 12.69 -7.77
C THR A 177 32.90 13.64 -7.72
N ILE A 178 31.76 13.15 -7.26
CA ILE A 178 30.64 14.01 -6.86
C ILE A 178 31.15 14.84 -5.70
N THR A 179 31.32 16.15 -5.94
CA THR A 179 31.66 17.12 -4.91
C THR A 179 30.54 17.17 -3.89
N SER A 180 30.82 16.60 -2.72
CA SER A 180 29.99 16.68 -1.55
C SER A 180 29.74 18.14 -1.14
N ASN A 181 28.48 18.47 -0.93
CA ASN A 181 28.06 19.62 -0.14
C ASN A 181 28.62 19.52 1.28
N PRO A 182 28.91 20.63 1.98
CA PRO A 182 29.68 20.60 3.20
C PRO A 182 28.92 19.97 4.36
N LYS A 183 29.53 18.91 4.93
CA LYS A 183 29.36 18.37 6.30
C LYS A 183 27.94 18.40 6.90
N SER A 184 27.13 17.41 6.55
CA SER A 184 26.30 16.75 7.55
C SER A 184 27.14 15.62 8.18
N THR A 185 27.28 15.59 9.48
CA THR A 185 27.92 14.48 10.20
C THR A 185 27.13 13.20 9.94
N LEU A 186 27.77 12.17 9.43
CA LEU A 186 27.16 10.87 9.14
C LEU A 186 26.46 10.32 10.42
N ARG A 187 25.20 9.90 10.28
CA ARG A 187 24.38 9.38 11.37
C ARG A 187 24.33 7.88 11.29
N ILE A 188 24.65 7.20 12.39
CA ILE A 188 24.79 5.72 12.44
C ILE A 188 23.82 5.17 13.48
N ALA A 189 22.97 4.22 13.09
CA ALA A 189 22.23 3.39 14.03
C ALA A 189 23.10 2.20 14.45
N ILE A 190 23.21 1.93 15.76
CA ILE A 190 23.93 0.76 16.26
C ILE A 190 23.02 -0.08 17.16
N GLY A 191 22.96 -1.39 16.92
CA GLY A 191 22.16 -2.35 17.70
C GLY A 191 22.94 -3.61 18.02
N ALA A 192 22.67 -4.22 19.18
CA ALA A 192 23.19 -5.53 19.54
C ALA A 192 22.19 -6.29 20.41
N ASP A 193 22.25 -7.63 20.36
CA ASP A 193 21.71 -8.50 21.39
C ASP A 193 22.70 -8.65 22.57
N HIS A 194 22.32 -9.46 23.54
CA HIS A 194 23.16 -9.74 24.72
C HIS A 194 24.55 -10.33 24.38
N GLY A 195 24.69 -11.05 23.26
CA GLY A 195 25.94 -11.61 22.78
C GLY A 195 26.88 -10.61 22.11
N GLY A 196 26.40 -9.39 21.80
CA GLY A 196 27.15 -8.35 21.11
C GLY A 196 27.47 -7.10 21.91
N VAL A 197 27.08 -7.04 23.19
CA VAL A 197 27.15 -5.84 24.04
C VAL A 197 28.55 -5.23 24.14
N GLU A 198 29.58 -6.04 24.35
CA GLU A 198 30.96 -5.54 24.50
C GLU A 198 31.51 -4.94 23.22
N VAL A 199 31.28 -5.60 22.08
CA VAL A 199 31.71 -5.09 20.78
C VAL A 199 30.91 -3.83 20.40
N LYS A 200 29.62 -3.78 20.70
CA LYS A 200 28.79 -2.59 20.53
C LYS A 200 29.30 -1.40 21.32
N ALA A 201 29.64 -1.61 22.60
CA ALA A 201 30.16 -0.55 23.47
C ALA A 201 31.51 0.01 22.96
N ALA A 202 32.42 -0.87 22.51
CA ALA A 202 33.67 -0.46 21.87
C ALA A 202 33.45 0.35 20.61
N LEU A 203 32.50 -0.09 19.72
CA LEU A 203 32.16 0.60 18.52
C LEU A 203 31.48 1.93 18.80
N HIS A 204 30.56 2.02 19.74
CA HIS A 204 29.94 3.27 20.15
C HIS A 204 30.98 4.33 20.57
N THR A 205 31.96 3.91 21.36
CA THR A 205 33.10 4.78 21.78
C THR A 205 33.95 5.19 20.58
N PHE A 206 34.25 4.25 19.67
CA PHE A 206 35.02 4.50 18.45
C PHE A 206 34.29 5.50 17.53
N LEU A 207 33.02 5.29 17.23
CA LEU A 207 32.23 6.16 16.35
C LEU A 207 32.11 7.57 16.91
N LYS A 208 31.89 7.72 18.21
CA LYS A 208 31.87 9.03 18.88
C LYS A 208 33.23 9.73 18.83
N SER A 209 34.33 8.99 18.97
CA SER A 209 35.69 9.56 18.85
C SER A 209 35.98 10.12 17.44
N LYS A 210 35.26 9.62 16.42
CA LYS A 210 35.31 10.11 15.03
C LYS A 210 34.38 11.31 14.77
N GLY A 211 33.66 11.77 15.78
CA GLY A 211 32.72 12.91 15.65
C GLY A 211 31.42 12.56 14.95
N LEU A 212 31.04 11.27 14.88
CA LEU A 212 29.81 10.82 14.22
C LEU A 212 28.61 10.88 15.17
N THR A 213 27.42 11.09 14.63
CA THR A 213 26.17 10.96 15.38
C THR A 213 25.78 9.49 15.49
N VAL A 214 25.62 8.98 16.71
CA VAL A 214 25.34 7.56 16.97
C VAL A 214 24.03 7.41 17.72
N HIS A 215 23.10 6.65 17.13
CA HIS A 215 21.84 6.23 17.73
C HIS A 215 22.00 4.78 18.21
N ASP A 216 22.18 4.59 19.51
CA ASP A 216 22.29 3.27 20.12
C ASP A 216 20.91 2.76 20.51
N VAL A 217 20.41 1.77 19.76
CA VAL A 217 19.13 1.09 19.99
C VAL A 217 19.31 -0.35 20.47
N GLY A 218 20.54 -0.78 20.77
CA GLY A 218 20.85 -2.13 21.24
C GLY A 218 20.66 -2.31 22.74
N THR A 219 20.58 -3.58 23.20
CA THR A 219 20.52 -3.86 24.64
C THR A 219 21.78 -3.36 25.37
N GLN A 220 21.60 -2.96 26.61
CA GLN A 220 22.69 -2.57 27.54
C GLN A 220 23.01 -3.67 28.55
N SER A 221 22.25 -4.78 28.54
CA SER A 221 22.35 -5.90 29.47
C SER A 221 22.89 -7.14 28.78
N ALA A 222 23.58 -8.00 29.57
CA ALA A 222 23.95 -9.34 29.15
C ALA A 222 22.83 -10.38 29.32
N ASP A 223 21.66 -9.97 29.80
CA ASP A 223 20.47 -10.83 29.86
C ASP A 223 20.00 -11.23 28.49
N SER A 224 19.51 -12.46 28.34
CA SER A 224 19.07 -12.99 27.05
C SER A 224 17.92 -12.18 26.47
N VAL A 225 18.12 -11.68 25.25
CA VAL A 225 17.13 -10.95 24.46
C VAL A 225 17.12 -11.47 23.02
N ASP A 226 16.04 -11.21 22.30
CA ASP A 226 15.86 -11.67 20.93
C ASP A 226 16.49 -10.71 19.92
N TYR A 227 17.48 -11.20 19.19
CA TYR A 227 18.24 -10.41 18.19
C TYR A 227 17.38 -9.80 17.06
N PRO A 228 16.26 -10.41 16.60
CA PRO A 228 15.45 -9.82 15.54
C PRO A 228 14.86 -8.46 15.91
N ASP A 229 14.50 -8.25 17.18
CA ASP A 229 13.93 -6.99 17.65
C ASP A 229 14.91 -5.83 17.45
N TYR A 230 16.16 -6.04 17.81
CA TYR A 230 17.22 -5.03 17.65
C TYR A 230 17.65 -4.85 16.20
N ALA A 231 17.60 -5.91 15.41
CA ALA A 231 17.82 -5.80 13.96
C ALA A 231 16.74 -4.90 13.32
N SER A 232 15.47 -5.11 13.69
CA SER A 232 14.36 -4.31 13.19
C SER A 232 14.46 -2.84 13.60
N LEU A 233 14.86 -2.54 14.85
CA LEU A 233 15.04 -1.14 15.30
C LEU A 233 16.10 -0.39 14.48
N VAL A 234 17.25 -1.02 14.20
CA VAL A 234 18.29 -0.42 13.35
C VAL A 234 17.79 -0.25 11.91
N CYS A 235 17.19 -1.29 11.34
CA CYS A 235 16.69 -1.26 9.97
C CYS A 235 15.65 -0.17 9.76
N ASN A 236 14.71 -0.01 10.69
CA ASN A 236 13.67 1.01 10.61
C ASN A 236 14.25 2.43 10.62
N GLN A 237 15.30 2.71 11.43
CA GLN A 237 15.94 4.03 11.42
C GLN A 237 16.68 4.31 10.11
N VAL A 238 17.31 3.29 9.50
CA VAL A 238 17.96 3.44 8.19
C VAL A 238 16.91 3.66 7.09
N LEU A 239 15.83 2.90 7.09
CA LEU A 239 14.75 3.04 6.10
C LEU A 239 13.99 4.35 6.23
N ALA A 240 13.77 4.84 7.45
CA ALA A 240 13.14 6.14 7.69
C ALA A 240 14.04 7.33 7.36
N GLY A 241 15.32 7.10 7.01
CA GLY A 241 16.30 8.16 6.79
C GLY A 241 16.69 8.92 8.08
N GLU A 242 16.38 8.39 9.26
CA GLU A 242 16.79 8.92 10.55
C GLU A 242 18.29 8.72 10.76
N THR A 243 18.84 7.64 10.18
CA THR A 243 20.26 7.35 10.12
C THR A 243 20.68 6.95 8.71
N ASP A 244 21.94 7.20 8.37
CA ASP A 244 22.44 7.00 7.01
C ASP A 244 22.93 5.55 6.81
N LEU A 245 23.42 4.89 7.87
CA LEU A 245 23.90 3.51 7.87
C LEU A 245 23.59 2.82 9.20
N GLY A 246 23.54 1.48 9.18
CA GLY A 246 23.32 0.64 10.35
C GLY A 246 24.51 -0.26 10.69
N ILE A 247 24.70 -0.53 11.98
CA ILE A 247 25.65 -1.53 12.50
C ILE A 247 24.92 -2.45 13.45
N LEU A 248 25.03 -3.76 13.23
CA LEU A 248 24.39 -4.79 14.04
C LEU A 248 25.43 -5.76 14.58
N VAL A 249 25.32 -6.10 15.85
CA VAL A 249 26.25 -7.02 16.52
C VAL A 249 25.46 -8.09 17.27
N CYS A 250 25.77 -9.35 17.01
CA CYS A 250 25.34 -10.46 17.86
C CYS A 250 26.51 -11.45 18.03
N ARG A 251 26.25 -12.60 18.61
CA ARG A 251 27.32 -13.59 18.84
C ARG A 251 28.06 -13.98 17.56
N THR A 252 27.38 -14.22 16.46
CA THR A 252 27.93 -14.65 15.15
C THR A 252 27.79 -13.65 14.01
N GLY A 253 26.94 -12.65 14.16
CA GLY A 253 26.52 -11.72 13.10
C GLY A 253 25.45 -12.30 12.14
N ILE A 254 25.32 -13.62 12.07
CA ILE A 254 24.49 -14.33 11.10
C ILE A 254 23.00 -14.05 11.33
N GLY A 255 22.51 -14.25 12.56
CA GLY A 255 21.09 -14.02 12.88
C GLY A 255 20.63 -12.59 12.63
N MET A 256 21.44 -11.61 13.02
CA MET A 256 21.20 -10.19 12.74
C MET A 256 21.12 -9.92 11.24
N SER A 257 22.02 -10.48 10.43
CA SER A 257 22.03 -10.31 8.99
C SER A 257 20.79 -10.94 8.32
N ILE A 258 20.39 -12.15 8.74
CA ILE A 258 19.18 -12.81 8.24
C ILE A 258 17.95 -11.97 8.57
N SER A 259 17.83 -11.46 9.78
CA SER A 259 16.72 -10.63 10.22
C SER A 259 16.69 -9.30 9.47
N ALA A 260 17.81 -8.60 9.38
CA ALA A 260 17.93 -7.32 8.71
C ALA A 260 17.54 -7.41 7.20
N ASN A 261 18.01 -8.45 6.50
CA ASN A 261 17.69 -8.66 5.07
C ASN A 261 16.23 -9.06 4.78
N ARG A 262 15.37 -9.20 5.81
CA ARG A 262 13.91 -9.33 5.63
C ARG A 262 13.23 -7.98 5.40
N HIS A 263 13.92 -6.89 5.72
CA HIS A 263 13.42 -5.54 5.49
C HIS A 263 13.79 -5.11 4.06
N LYS A 264 12.79 -4.84 3.24
CA LYS A 264 13.01 -4.37 1.86
C LYS A 264 13.83 -3.07 1.87
N GLY A 265 14.84 -2.98 1.00
CA GLY A 265 15.77 -1.84 0.96
C GLY A 265 16.97 -1.95 1.91
N ILE A 266 17.00 -2.95 2.79
CA ILE A 266 18.17 -3.26 3.61
C ILE A 266 19.04 -4.30 2.91
N ARG A 267 20.31 -3.99 2.81
CA ARG A 267 21.39 -4.88 2.35
C ARG A 267 22.38 -5.03 3.47
N ALA A 268 22.15 -6.05 4.29
CA ALA A 268 22.95 -6.35 5.49
C ALA A 268 23.99 -7.44 5.19
N ALA A 269 25.24 -7.15 5.44
CA ALA A 269 26.35 -8.07 5.20
C ALA A 269 27.08 -8.45 6.47
N VAL A 270 27.30 -9.76 6.68
CA VAL A 270 28.17 -10.27 7.73
C VAL A 270 29.60 -10.21 7.25
N VAL A 271 30.47 -9.53 8.00
CA VAL A 271 31.91 -9.43 7.67
C VAL A 271 32.77 -9.71 8.88
N THR A 272 34.00 -10.15 8.64
CA THR A 272 34.97 -10.50 9.70
C THR A 272 36.29 -9.71 9.58
N ASN A 273 36.45 -8.94 8.50
CA ASN A 273 37.66 -8.17 8.23
C ASN A 273 37.36 -6.89 7.44
N ALA A 274 38.31 -5.98 7.40
CA ALA A 274 38.19 -4.69 6.75
C ALA A 274 38.10 -4.75 5.21
N ALA A 275 38.67 -5.78 4.58
CA ALA A 275 38.60 -5.96 3.13
C ALA A 275 37.16 -6.30 2.68
N ASP A 276 36.52 -7.25 3.37
CA ASP A 276 35.13 -7.62 3.10
C ASP A 276 34.17 -6.46 3.43
N ALA A 277 34.43 -5.71 4.50
CA ALA A 277 33.64 -4.53 4.85
C ALA A 277 33.67 -3.45 3.76
N ARG A 278 34.85 -3.22 3.18
CA ARG A 278 35.00 -2.30 2.03
C ARG A 278 34.30 -2.85 0.79
N THR A 279 34.57 -4.09 0.43
CA THR A 279 34.02 -4.73 -0.77
C THR A 279 32.48 -4.79 -0.74
N THR A 280 31.88 -5.15 0.40
CA THR A 280 30.42 -5.22 0.48
C THR A 280 29.77 -3.84 0.35
N ARG A 281 30.45 -2.78 0.79
CA ARG A 281 29.98 -1.40 0.58
C ARG A 281 30.11 -0.99 -0.89
N GLN A 282 31.25 -1.27 -1.52
CA GLN A 282 31.56 -0.93 -2.91
C GLN A 282 30.68 -1.70 -3.91
N HIS A 283 30.61 -3.03 -3.77
CA HIS A 283 30.02 -3.92 -4.77
C HIS A 283 28.54 -4.28 -4.50
N ASN A 284 28.13 -4.31 -3.24
CA ASN A 284 26.76 -4.71 -2.85
C ASN A 284 25.95 -3.54 -2.29
N HIS A 285 26.55 -2.35 -2.23
CA HIS A 285 25.93 -1.14 -1.67
C HIS A 285 25.33 -1.40 -0.28
N ALA A 286 25.96 -2.25 0.54
CA ALA A 286 25.48 -2.60 1.86
C ALA A 286 25.26 -1.35 2.69
N ASN A 287 24.05 -1.22 3.28
CA ASN A 287 23.68 -0.10 4.15
C ASN A 287 23.61 -0.52 5.63
N VAL A 288 23.72 -1.82 5.91
CA VAL A 288 23.84 -2.36 7.27
C VAL A 288 25.02 -3.32 7.35
N LEU A 289 25.89 -3.11 8.32
CA LEU A 289 27.04 -3.98 8.61
C LEU A 289 26.72 -4.89 9.78
N CYS A 290 26.93 -6.20 9.64
CA CYS A 290 26.71 -7.17 10.70
C CYS A 290 28.05 -7.77 11.17
N LEU A 291 28.30 -7.77 12.47
CA LEU A 291 29.51 -8.30 13.10
C LEU A 291 29.18 -9.41 14.10
N GLY A 292 30.05 -10.42 14.13
CA GLY A 292 29.97 -11.50 15.12
C GLY A 292 31.01 -11.32 16.24
N ALA A 293 30.55 -11.17 17.48
CA ALA A 293 31.45 -10.97 18.65
C ALA A 293 32.43 -12.13 18.90
N VAL A 294 32.13 -13.34 18.42
CA VAL A 294 33.06 -14.49 18.49
C VAL A 294 34.13 -14.43 17.39
N ASN A 295 33.93 -13.67 16.32
CA ASN A 295 34.85 -13.60 15.20
C ASN A 295 35.62 -12.27 15.16
N VAL A 296 35.12 -11.24 15.83
CA VAL A 296 35.65 -9.87 15.80
C VAL A 296 35.87 -9.39 17.22
N ALA A 297 37.12 -9.27 17.63
CA ALA A 297 37.46 -8.74 18.94
C ALA A 297 37.09 -7.23 19.04
N PRO A 298 36.70 -6.72 20.23
CA PRO A 298 36.29 -5.31 20.38
C PRO A 298 37.33 -4.29 19.87
N ASN A 299 38.61 -4.56 20.03
CA ASN A 299 39.73 -3.70 19.57
C ASN A 299 39.93 -3.75 18.03
N ALA A 300 39.49 -4.78 17.35
CA ALA A 300 39.60 -4.93 15.92
C ALA A 300 38.35 -4.38 15.16
N ALA A 301 37.21 -4.30 15.83
CA ALA A 301 35.93 -3.91 15.25
C ALA A 301 35.97 -2.50 14.63
N GLY A 302 36.68 -1.57 15.25
CA GLY A 302 36.83 -0.19 14.78
C GLY A 302 37.42 -0.09 13.36
N ALA A 303 38.44 -0.87 13.06
CA ALA A 303 39.08 -0.87 11.73
C ALA A 303 38.14 -1.43 10.63
N ILE A 304 37.32 -2.42 10.97
CA ILE A 304 36.33 -3.01 10.05
C ILE A 304 35.23 -1.98 9.75
N VAL A 305 34.71 -1.34 10.79
CA VAL A 305 33.67 -0.30 10.64
C VAL A 305 34.22 0.92 9.87
N GLU A 306 35.46 1.35 10.14
CA GLU A 306 36.09 2.43 9.39
C GLU A 306 36.19 2.14 7.90
N ALA A 307 36.58 0.91 7.54
CA ALA A 307 36.64 0.50 6.14
C ALA A 307 35.26 0.50 5.46
N PHE A 308 34.19 0.17 6.17
CA PHE A 308 32.82 0.24 5.69
C PHE A 308 32.35 1.68 5.50
N LEU A 309 32.58 2.55 6.49
CA LEU A 309 32.12 3.94 6.47
C LEU A 309 32.86 4.81 5.44
N THR A 310 34.10 4.49 5.13
CA THR A 310 34.92 5.27 4.18
C THR A 310 34.77 4.78 2.73
N ALA A 311 34.29 3.57 2.51
CA ALA A 311 34.05 3.03 1.18
C ALA A 311 32.81 3.68 0.53
N GLN A 312 32.90 3.93 -0.75
CA GLN A 312 31.77 4.44 -1.55
C GLN A 312 31.20 3.33 -2.43
N PRO A 313 29.89 3.27 -2.63
CA PRO A 313 29.25 2.41 -3.61
C PRO A 313 29.84 2.63 -5.02
N GLU A 314 30.13 1.55 -5.73
CA GLU A 314 30.58 1.59 -7.11
C GLU A 314 29.37 1.44 -8.05
N GLY A 315 29.34 2.21 -9.13
CA GLY A 315 28.31 2.16 -10.15
C GLY A 315 28.47 0.98 -11.15
N GLY A 316 27.79 1.09 -12.30
CA GLY A 316 27.90 0.18 -13.40
C GLY A 316 27.39 -1.24 -13.07
N ARG A 317 28.23 -2.27 -13.33
CA ARG A 317 27.83 -3.66 -13.07
C ARG A 317 27.40 -3.95 -11.63
N HIS A 318 27.95 -3.23 -10.65
CA HIS A 318 27.65 -3.44 -9.24
C HIS A 318 26.27 -2.88 -8.91
N GLU A 319 25.97 -1.67 -9.33
CA GLU A 319 24.66 -1.03 -9.21
C GLU A 319 23.56 -1.88 -9.85
N ARG A 320 23.73 -2.29 -11.12
CA ARG A 320 22.79 -3.18 -11.81
C ARG A 320 22.52 -4.50 -11.05
N ARG A 321 23.53 -5.07 -10.39
CA ARG A 321 23.36 -6.27 -9.57
C ARG A 321 22.61 -5.99 -8.28
N VAL A 322 22.83 -4.84 -7.67
CA VAL A 322 22.09 -4.37 -6.51
C VAL A 322 20.64 -4.13 -6.87
N ASP A 323 20.34 -3.50 -8.01
CA ASP A 323 18.98 -3.31 -8.50
C ASP A 323 18.24 -4.65 -8.69
N LYS A 324 18.95 -5.69 -9.13
CA LYS A 324 18.40 -7.05 -9.22
C LYS A 324 18.11 -7.68 -7.85
N ILE A 325 18.86 -7.35 -6.80
CA ILE A 325 18.56 -7.80 -5.45
C ILE A 325 17.20 -7.21 -5.00
N GLU A 326 17.00 -5.94 -5.25
CA GLU A 326 15.74 -5.26 -4.91
C GLU A 326 14.56 -5.76 -5.77
N SER A 327 14.82 -6.11 -7.04
CA SER A 327 13.82 -6.66 -7.96
C SER A 327 13.49 -8.13 -7.73
N CYS A 328 14.32 -8.89 -7.02
CA CYS A 328 14.04 -10.30 -6.66
C CYS A 328 12.81 -10.47 -5.76
N SER A 329 12.22 -9.40 -5.24
CA SER A 329 10.94 -9.40 -4.53
C SER A 329 9.71 -9.53 -5.44
N GLY A 330 9.85 -9.97 -6.70
CA GLY A 330 8.78 -10.54 -7.52
C GLY A 330 8.07 -9.62 -8.51
N ILE A 331 8.22 -8.30 -8.44
CA ILE A 331 7.67 -7.38 -9.46
C ILE A 331 8.73 -6.30 -9.72
N GLY A 332 9.36 -6.35 -10.89
CA GLY A 332 10.32 -5.32 -11.32
C GLY A 332 9.65 -3.95 -11.39
N GLY A 333 10.18 -2.99 -10.65
CA GLY A 333 9.69 -1.61 -10.66
C GLY A 333 10.18 -0.85 -9.43
N LYS A 334 10.13 0.48 -9.50
CA LYS A 334 10.38 1.37 -8.37
C LYS A 334 9.39 1.03 -7.24
N SER A 335 9.83 1.14 -5.99
CA SER A 335 8.95 1.05 -4.83
C SER A 335 7.94 2.20 -4.83
N LEU A 336 6.90 2.11 -4.00
CA LEU A 336 5.95 3.21 -3.86
C LEU A 336 6.66 4.48 -3.38
N ALA A 337 7.59 4.35 -2.43
CA ALA A 337 8.38 5.49 -1.93
C ALA A 337 9.19 6.18 -3.04
N GLU A 338 9.73 5.41 -3.98
CA GLU A 338 10.50 5.94 -5.13
C GLU A 338 9.60 6.49 -6.24
N THR A 339 8.36 6.00 -6.35
CA THR A 339 7.42 6.39 -7.40
C THR A 339 6.58 7.59 -6.99
N ASP A 340 6.05 7.56 -5.76
CA ASP A 340 5.20 8.61 -5.19
C ASP A 340 5.40 8.66 -3.68
N ASN A 341 6.39 9.43 -3.26
CA ASN A 341 6.72 9.60 -1.84
C ASN A 341 5.59 10.27 -1.04
N ALA A 342 4.74 11.08 -1.68
CA ALA A 342 3.63 11.72 -0.97
C ALA A 342 2.56 10.68 -0.56
N VAL A 343 2.21 9.77 -1.47
CA VAL A 343 1.29 8.65 -1.16
C VAL A 343 1.92 7.70 -0.17
N PHE A 344 3.21 7.36 -0.34
CA PHE A 344 3.94 6.51 0.61
C PHE A 344 3.90 7.10 2.03
N THR A 345 4.24 8.38 2.17
CA THR A 345 4.24 9.07 3.47
C THR A 345 2.85 9.10 4.11
N ALA A 346 1.80 9.32 3.31
CA ALA A 346 0.42 9.28 3.81
C ALA A 346 0.03 7.89 4.35
N ILE A 347 0.46 6.82 3.68
CA ILE A 347 0.23 5.43 4.11
C ILE A 347 0.99 5.15 5.40
N GLU A 348 2.26 5.57 5.51
CA GLU A 348 3.07 5.40 6.73
C GLU A 348 2.46 6.15 7.92
N HIS A 349 1.95 7.36 7.71
CA HIS A 349 1.25 8.11 8.75
C HIS A 349 -0.03 7.39 9.20
N GLU A 350 -0.80 6.82 8.26
CA GLU A 350 -2.00 6.04 8.61
C GLU A 350 -1.64 4.74 9.33
N HIS A 351 -0.59 4.03 8.90
CA HIS A 351 -0.08 2.85 9.60
C HIS A 351 0.32 3.19 11.04
N LYS A 352 1.04 4.30 11.23
CA LYS A 352 1.39 4.81 12.56
C LYS A 352 0.17 5.14 13.40
N ARG A 353 -0.84 5.83 12.81
CA ARG A 353 -2.10 6.13 13.49
C ARG A 353 -2.80 4.85 13.95
N GLN A 354 -2.93 3.85 13.08
CA GLN A 354 -3.55 2.57 13.41
C GLN A 354 -2.79 1.82 14.51
N PHE A 355 -1.48 1.92 14.52
CA PHE A 355 -0.64 1.26 15.53
C PHE A 355 -0.74 1.94 16.90
N GLU A 356 -0.78 3.28 16.94
CA GLU A 356 -0.71 4.07 18.18
C GLU A 356 -2.09 4.36 18.80
N ASN A 357 -3.16 4.44 18.01
CA ASN A 357 -4.49 4.76 18.49
C ASN A 357 -5.29 3.52 18.93
N ILE A 358 -6.26 3.73 19.81
CA ILE A 358 -7.31 2.76 20.15
C ILE A 358 -8.46 2.92 19.14
N GLU A 359 -8.67 1.92 18.27
CA GLU A 359 -9.70 1.93 17.25
C GLU A 359 -10.99 1.28 17.78
N LEU A 360 -12.04 2.07 17.92
CA LEU A 360 -13.34 1.65 18.44
C LEU A 360 -14.52 1.92 17.49
N ILE A 361 -14.24 2.33 16.24
CA ILE A 361 -15.31 2.42 15.23
C ILE A 361 -15.84 1.01 14.95
N ALA A 362 -17.10 0.77 15.26
CA ALA A 362 -17.72 -0.57 15.20
C ALA A 362 -17.72 -1.23 13.81
N SER A 363 -17.51 -0.46 12.76
CA SER A 363 -17.45 -0.92 11.36
C SER A 363 -16.01 -1.08 10.86
N GLU A 364 -15.00 -0.89 11.69
CA GLU A 364 -13.59 -1.04 11.34
C GLU A 364 -12.97 -2.28 12.00
N ASN A 365 -11.94 -2.79 11.34
CA ASN A 365 -11.17 -3.93 11.79
C ASN A 365 -9.81 -3.97 11.10
N PHE A 366 -8.88 -4.73 11.65
CA PHE A 366 -7.57 -4.97 11.04
C PHE A 366 -7.59 -6.33 10.35
N THR A 367 -7.30 -6.35 9.05
CA THR A 367 -7.22 -7.59 8.27
C THR A 367 -5.85 -8.24 8.43
N SER A 368 -5.71 -9.51 8.05
CA SER A 368 -4.42 -10.22 8.13
C SER A 368 -3.46 -9.81 7.01
N ALA A 369 -2.15 -10.05 7.21
CA ALA A 369 -1.13 -9.88 6.19
C ALA A 369 -1.46 -10.67 4.90
N ALA A 370 -1.99 -11.89 5.03
CA ALA A 370 -2.36 -12.73 3.89
C ALA A 370 -3.50 -12.12 3.06
N VAL A 371 -4.49 -11.48 3.70
CA VAL A 371 -5.56 -10.74 3.01
C VAL A 371 -5.00 -9.52 2.29
N MET A 372 -4.07 -8.78 2.91
CA MET A 372 -3.39 -7.63 2.30
C MET A 372 -2.54 -8.05 1.09
N GLU A 373 -1.79 -9.14 1.21
CA GLU A 373 -0.99 -9.71 0.11
C GLU A 373 -1.85 -10.11 -1.08
N ALA A 374 -2.97 -10.81 -0.85
CA ALA A 374 -3.90 -11.19 -1.89
C ALA A 374 -4.50 -9.96 -2.60
N GLN A 375 -4.83 -8.91 -1.85
CA GLN A 375 -5.39 -7.67 -2.38
C GLN A 375 -4.36 -6.87 -3.19
N GLY A 376 -3.08 -6.90 -2.84
CA GLY A 376 -1.99 -6.27 -3.57
C GLY A 376 -1.44 -7.12 -4.73
N SER A 377 -2.08 -8.22 -5.11
CA SER A 377 -1.59 -9.17 -6.09
C SER A 377 -1.77 -8.72 -7.54
N CYS A 378 -1.09 -9.42 -8.47
CA CYS A 378 -1.21 -9.21 -9.92
C CYS A 378 -2.62 -9.41 -10.49
N LEU A 379 -3.55 -9.96 -9.71
CA LEU A 379 -4.95 -10.14 -10.13
C LEU A 379 -5.67 -8.81 -10.38
N THR A 380 -5.14 -7.69 -9.89
CA THR A 380 -5.61 -6.34 -10.20
C THR A 380 -5.53 -6.02 -11.70
N ASN A 381 -4.66 -6.69 -12.45
CA ASN A 381 -4.44 -6.45 -13.89
C ASN A 381 -5.44 -7.20 -14.77
N LYS A 382 -6.22 -8.15 -14.19
CA LYS A 382 -7.08 -9.05 -14.99
C LYS A 382 -8.49 -8.53 -15.13
N TYR A 383 -8.94 -8.36 -16.38
CA TYR A 383 -10.33 -8.04 -16.74
C TYR A 383 -11.13 -9.33 -16.94
N ALA A 384 -12.20 -9.57 -16.13
CA ALA A 384 -12.89 -10.85 -16.06
C ALA A 384 -14.41 -10.73 -15.98
N GLU A 385 -15.04 -9.93 -16.89
CA GLU A 385 -16.50 -9.82 -16.97
C GLU A 385 -17.17 -11.17 -17.17
N GLY A 386 -18.31 -11.37 -16.52
CA GLY A 386 -19.02 -12.64 -16.45
C GLY A 386 -18.75 -13.37 -15.14
N TYR A 387 -18.87 -14.69 -15.16
CA TYR A 387 -18.77 -15.57 -13.99
C TYR A 387 -17.85 -16.76 -14.29
N PRO A 388 -17.34 -17.50 -13.30
CA PRO A 388 -16.49 -18.66 -13.52
C PRO A 388 -17.04 -19.62 -14.58
N GLY A 389 -16.21 -19.97 -15.55
CA GLY A 389 -16.58 -20.80 -16.70
C GLY A 389 -17.48 -20.14 -17.75
N LYS A 390 -17.89 -18.87 -17.56
CA LYS A 390 -18.76 -18.10 -18.46
C LYS A 390 -18.27 -16.66 -18.57
N ARG A 391 -17.00 -16.46 -18.91
CA ARG A 391 -16.37 -15.13 -19.06
C ARG A 391 -16.52 -14.60 -20.49
N TRP A 392 -16.53 -13.28 -20.58
CA TRP A 392 -16.48 -12.57 -21.87
C TRP A 392 -15.04 -12.44 -22.41
N TYR A 393 -14.02 -12.70 -21.60
CA TYR A 393 -12.61 -12.54 -21.91
C TYR A 393 -11.85 -13.86 -21.75
N GLY A 394 -10.78 -14.04 -22.55
CA GLY A 394 -9.84 -15.17 -22.40
C GLY A 394 -8.88 -15.00 -21.23
N GLY A 395 -8.11 -16.05 -20.90
CA GLY A 395 -7.09 -16.05 -19.85
C GLY A 395 -7.66 -15.92 -18.43
N CYS A 396 -8.87 -16.48 -18.18
CA CYS A 396 -9.57 -16.38 -16.91
C CYS A 396 -9.45 -17.65 -16.04
N GLU A 397 -8.72 -18.66 -16.46
CA GLU A 397 -8.62 -19.97 -15.80
C GLU A 397 -8.17 -19.85 -14.32
N ASN A 398 -7.26 -18.93 -14.01
CA ASN A 398 -6.76 -18.75 -12.65
C ASN A 398 -7.70 -17.89 -11.79
N VAL A 399 -8.29 -16.83 -12.36
CA VAL A 399 -9.29 -16.03 -11.64
C VAL A 399 -10.59 -16.81 -11.42
N ASP A 400 -10.98 -17.70 -12.35
CA ASP A 400 -12.10 -18.60 -12.17
C ASP A 400 -11.90 -19.50 -10.95
N THR A 401 -10.70 -20.07 -10.78
CA THR A 401 -10.34 -20.84 -9.59
C THR A 401 -10.45 -19.98 -8.32
N THR A 402 -9.96 -18.77 -8.37
CA THR A 402 -9.95 -17.85 -7.22
C THR A 402 -11.38 -17.45 -6.81
N GLU A 403 -12.19 -17.06 -7.78
CA GLU A 403 -13.60 -16.69 -7.52
C GLU A 403 -14.43 -17.89 -7.07
N GLN A 404 -14.21 -19.08 -7.65
CA GLN A 404 -14.90 -20.30 -7.21
C GLN A 404 -14.55 -20.66 -5.77
N LEU A 405 -13.27 -20.53 -5.36
CA LEU A 405 -12.87 -20.70 -3.96
C LEU A 405 -13.59 -19.73 -3.02
N ALA A 406 -13.76 -18.48 -3.43
CA ALA A 406 -14.49 -17.49 -2.64
C ALA A 406 -15.97 -17.87 -2.51
N ILE A 407 -16.61 -18.29 -3.60
CA ILE A 407 -18.01 -18.75 -3.62
C ILE A 407 -18.20 -19.96 -2.70
N ASP A 408 -17.38 -21.00 -2.86
CA ASP A 408 -17.51 -22.25 -2.10
C ASP A 408 -17.30 -22.02 -0.60
N ARG A 409 -16.30 -21.19 -0.26
CA ARG A 409 -16.02 -20.85 1.14
C ARG A 409 -17.12 -19.97 1.75
N ALA A 410 -17.69 -19.03 1.02
CA ALA A 410 -18.83 -18.24 1.46
C ALA A 410 -20.06 -19.11 1.71
N CYS A 411 -20.39 -20.00 0.77
CA CYS A 411 -21.49 -20.96 0.92
C CYS A 411 -21.29 -21.84 2.17
N LYS A 412 -20.10 -22.40 2.36
CA LYS A 412 -19.77 -23.25 3.52
C LYS A 412 -19.86 -22.46 4.83
N LEU A 413 -19.33 -21.23 4.85
CA LEU A 413 -19.24 -20.40 6.06
C LEU A 413 -20.62 -20.03 6.60
N PHE A 414 -21.56 -19.70 5.73
CA PHE A 414 -22.90 -19.22 6.10
C PHE A 414 -24.01 -20.25 5.92
N GLY A 415 -23.70 -21.43 5.38
CA GLY A 415 -24.71 -22.45 5.09
C GLY A 415 -25.67 -22.07 3.95
N ALA A 416 -25.19 -21.27 2.99
CA ALA A 416 -25.95 -20.85 1.82
C ALA A 416 -25.78 -21.85 0.65
N LYS A 417 -26.81 -21.96 -0.19
CA LYS A 417 -26.72 -22.75 -1.44
C LYS A 417 -26.00 -21.98 -2.56
N PHE A 418 -26.15 -20.66 -2.58
CA PHE A 418 -25.62 -19.80 -3.61
C PHE A 418 -25.01 -18.53 -3.02
N ALA A 419 -23.87 -18.10 -3.57
CA ALA A 419 -23.16 -16.87 -3.21
C ALA A 419 -22.73 -16.13 -4.46
N ASN A 420 -22.93 -14.79 -4.48
CA ASN A 420 -22.28 -13.89 -5.43
C ASN A 420 -21.27 -13.03 -4.65
N VAL A 421 -19.97 -13.18 -4.99
CA VAL A 421 -18.86 -12.53 -4.30
C VAL A 421 -18.32 -11.31 -5.04
N GLN A 422 -18.91 -10.95 -6.18
CA GLN A 422 -18.45 -9.84 -7.04
C GLN A 422 -18.83 -8.44 -6.54
N PRO A 423 -19.87 -8.17 -5.72
CA PRO A 423 -20.19 -6.80 -5.33
C PRO A 423 -18.96 -6.07 -4.74
N HIS A 424 -18.68 -4.87 -5.28
CA HIS A 424 -17.54 -4.04 -4.87
C HIS A 424 -17.76 -3.45 -3.46
N SER A 425 -18.99 -3.31 -3.04
CA SER A 425 -19.37 -2.79 -1.70
C SER A 425 -20.69 -3.39 -1.22
N GLY A 426 -20.98 -3.24 0.07
CA GLY A 426 -22.30 -3.58 0.63
C GLY A 426 -23.45 -2.80 -0.02
N SER A 427 -23.24 -1.52 -0.34
CA SER A 427 -24.26 -0.71 -1.02
C SER A 427 -24.60 -1.24 -2.42
N GLN A 428 -23.60 -1.73 -3.19
CA GLN A 428 -23.85 -2.35 -4.49
C GLN A 428 -24.51 -3.73 -4.35
N ALA A 429 -24.13 -4.51 -3.33
CA ALA A 429 -24.82 -5.75 -3.01
C ALA A 429 -26.31 -5.50 -2.71
N ASN A 430 -26.61 -4.49 -1.88
CA ASN A 430 -27.98 -4.09 -1.58
C ASN A 430 -28.72 -3.60 -2.82
N ALA A 431 -28.09 -2.80 -3.68
CA ALA A 431 -28.67 -2.34 -4.94
C ALA A 431 -29.04 -3.50 -5.87
N ALA A 432 -28.14 -4.50 -6.01
CA ALA A 432 -28.44 -5.68 -6.83
C ALA A 432 -29.64 -6.47 -6.30
N VAL A 433 -29.79 -6.59 -4.97
CA VAL A 433 -30.97 -7.23 -4.38
C VAL A 433 -32.24 -6.45 -4.69
N TYR A 434 -32.26 -5.14 -4.48
CA TYR A 434 -33.43 -4.32 -4.78
C TYR A 434 -33.81 -4.41 -6.26
N PHE A 435 -32.86 -4.22 -7.17
CA PHE A 435 -33.12 -4.26 -8.62
C PHE A 435 -33.52 -5.65 -9.13
N SER A 436 -33.20 -6.72 -8.38
CA SER A 436 -33.54 -8.10 -8.82
C SER A 436 -35.04 -8.41 -8.73
N VAL A 437 -35.80 -7.75 -7.86
CA VAL A 437 -37.21 -8.10 -7.56
C VAL A 437 -38.14 -6.91 -7.41
N LEU A 438 -37.64 -5.67 -7.35
CA LEU A 438 -38.45 -4.48 -7.21
C LEU A 438 -38.45 -3.62 -8.45
N GLN A 439 -39.55 -2.86 -8.63
CA GLN A 439 -39.69 -1.81 -9.65
C GLN A 439 -39.66 -0.44 -8.96
N PRO A 440 -39.23 0.63 -9.67
CA PRO A 440 -39.33 1.99 -9.13
C PRO A 440 -40.72 2.32 -8.61
N GLY A 441 -40.77 2.85 -7.40
CA GLY A 441 -42.03 3.18 -6.71
C GLY A 441 -42.61 2.07 -5.83
N ASP A 442 -42.05 0.86 -5.86
CA ASP A 442 -42.47 -0.21 -4.96
C ASP A 442 -42.22 0.15 -3.49
N LYS A 443 -43.10 -0.35 -2.62
CA LYS A 443 -42.99 -0.13 -1.18
C LYS A 443 -41.98 -1.10 -0.53
N VAL A 444 -41.14 -0.56 0.34
CA VAL A 444 -40.18 -1.32 1.16
C VAL A 444 -40.34 -0.89 2.62
N LEU A 445 -40.38 -1.85 3.53
CA LEU A 445 -40.38 -1.58 4.97
C LEU A 445 -38.95 -1.75 5.49
N GLY A 446 -38.36 -0.69 6.03
CA GLY A 446 -36.97 -0.67 6.50
C GLY A 446 -36.81 -0.10 7.91
N MET A 447 -35.72 -0.42 8.58
CA MET A 447 -35.42 0.13 9.89
C MET A 447 -35.09 1.62 9.78
N ASN A 448 -35.70 2.41 10.67
CA ASN A 448 -35.45 3.86 10.74
C ASN A 448 -33.98 4.15 11.02
N LEU A 449 -33.40 5.08 10.24
CA LEU A 449 -32.00 5.48 10.39
C LEU A 449 -31.68 6.01 11.80
N ALA A 450 -32.60 6.79 12.40
CA ALA A 450 -32.45 7.32 13.77
C ALA A 450 -32.47 6.22 14.83
N HIS A 451 -33.01 5.04 14.51
CA HIS A 451 -33.07 3.88 15.40
C HIS A 451 -32.03 2.81 15.09
N GLY A 452 -31.04 3.14 14.25
CA GLY A 452 -29.91 2.27 13.92
C GLY A 452 -29.90 1.66 12.52
N GLY A 453 -30.85 2.02 11.64
CA GLY A 453 -30.88 1.58 10.23
C GLY A 453 -29.64 1.99 9.43
N HIS A 454 -29.51 1.45 8.22
CA HIS A 454 -28.44 1.82 7.29
C HIS A 454 -28.97 2.81 6.22
N LEU A 455 -28.07 3.62 5.62
CA LEU A 455 -28.45 4.57 4.57
C LEU A 455 -29.19 3.90 3.39
N THR A 456 -28.77 2.68 3.00
CA THR A 456 -29.41 1.91 1.92
C THR A 456 -30.78 1.32 2.32
N HIS A 457 -31.26 1.56 3.54
CA HIS A 457 -32.61 1.17 4.00
C HIS A 457 -33.59 2.32 3.90
N GLY A 458 -33.48 3.15 2.83
CA GLY A 458 -34.48 4.15 2.49
C GLY A 458 -34.15 5.60 2.82
N HIS A 459 -32.88 5.93 3.10
CA HIS A 459 -32.50 7.32 3.30
C HIS A 459 -32.75 8.15 2.02
N PRO A 460 -33.41 9.33 2.08
CA PRO A 460 -33.79 10.10 0.90
C PRO A 460 -32.64 10.51 -0.03
N ALA A 461 -31.43 10.70 0.50
CA ALA A 461 -30.25 11.00 -0.29
C ALA A 461 -29.63 9.77 -0.96
N ASN A 462 -30.00 8.55 -0.54
CA ASN A 462 -29.50 7.30 -1.09
C ASN A 462 -30.36 6.84 -2.28
N PHE A 463 -29.80 6.02 -3.20
CA PHE A 463 -30.52 5.44 -4.31
C PHE A 463 -31.82 4.74 -3.87
N SER A 464 -31.78 4.02 -2.75
CA SER A 464 -32.93 3.27 -2.23
C SER A 464 -34.13 4.19 -1.93
N GLY A 465 -33.91 5.31 -1.26
CA GLY A 465 -34.97 6.29 -0.99
C GLY A 465 -35.38 7.13 -2.20
N ARG A 466 -34.56 7.13 -3.29
CA ARG A 466 -34.92 7.82 -4.54
C ARG A 466 -35.76 6.97 -5.48
N PHE A 467 -35.52 5.66 -5.51
CA PHE A 467 -36.23 4.74 -6.40
C PHE A 467 -37.46 4.11 -5.78
N TYR A 468 -37.48 3.88 -4.44
CA TYR A 468 -38.51 3.13 -3.76
C TYR A 468 -39.23 3.97 -2.70
N LYS A 469 -40.46 3.57 -2.37
CA LYS A 469 -41.25 4.19 -1.30
C LYS A 469 -40.97 3.45 0.01
N PHE A 470 -40.15 4.05 0.87
CA PHE A 470 -39.86 3.45 2.17
C PHE A 470 -40.88 3.86 3.23
N CYS A 471 -41.45 2.86 3.89
CA CYS A 471 -42.04 2.97 5.22
C CYS A 471 -41.03 2.45 6.26
N GLN A 472 -41.20 2.86 7.50
CA GLN A 472 -40.19 2.60 8.54
C GLN A 472 -40.79 1.86 9.73
N TYR A 473 -39.98 0.94 10.29
CA TYR A 473 -40.18 0.43 11.64
C TYR A 473 -39.02 0.91 12.53
N GLY A 474 -39.22 0.87 13.84
CA GLY A 474 -38.22 1.35 14.77
C GLY A 474 -38.05 0.45 15.99
N VAL A 475 -37.57 1.05 17.07
CA VAL A 475 -37.44 0.42 18.35
C VAL A 475 -38.50 1.01 19.31
N SER A 476 -38.92 0.21 20.28
CA SER A 476 -39.83 0.65 21.33
C SER A 476 -39.20 1.75 22.21
N GLN A 477 -39.99 2.73 22.61
CA GLN A 477 -39.55 3.78 23.55
C GLN A 477 -39.29 3.23 24.96
N LYS A 478 -39.87 2.07 25.28
CA LYS A 478 -39.79 1.47 26.62
C LYS A 478 -38.41 0.90 26.91
N ASP A 479 -37.81 0.21 25.95
CA ASP A 479 -36.58 -0.58 26.15
C ASP A 479 -35.58 -0.45 25.01
N GLU A 480 -35.85 0.39 24.00
CA GLU A 480 -35.01 0.64 22.82
C GLU A 480 -34.70 -0.63 22.03
N ARG A 481 -35.62 -1.60 22.01
CA ARG A 481 -35.54 -2.85 21.22
C ARG A 481 -36.59 -2.84 20.12
N ILE A 482 -36.33 -3.62 19.04
CA ILE A 482 -37.27 -3.79 17.93
C ILE A 482 -38.59 -4.34 18.52
N ASP A 483 -39.70 -3.65 18.24
CA ASP A 483 -41.05 -4.11 18.56
C ASP A 483 -41.58 -4.90 17.33
N TYR A 484 -41.56 -6.22 17.43
CA TYR A 484 -42.02 -7.08 16.34
C TYR A 484 -43.54 -7.06 16.14
N ASP A 485 -44.30 -6.74 17.15
CA ASP A 485 -45.77 -6.66 17.03
C ASP A 485 -46.14 -5.36 16.32
N GLU A 486 -45.52 -4.22 16.66
CA GLU A 486 -45.65 -2.97 15.91
C GLU A 486 -45.18 -3.16 14.47
N LEU A 487 -44.06 -3.83 14.23
CA LEU A 487 -43.54 -4.12 12.90
C LEU A 487 -44.56 -4.94 12.07
N ALA A 488 -45.23 -5.92 12.68
CA ALA A 488 -46.24 -6.73 12.01
C ALA A 488 -47.48 -5.90 11.63
N GLU A 489 -47.92 -4.98 12.52
CA GLU A 489 -49.06 -4.07 12.23
C GLU A 489 -48.68 -3.07 11.12
N VAL A 490 -47.46 -2.52 11.12
CA VAL A 490 -46.98 -1.66 10.06
C VAL A 490 -46.90 -2.43 8.70
N ALA A 491 -46.41 -3.64 8.72
CA ALA A 491 -46.33 -4.49 7.51
C ALA A 491 -47.74 -4.78 6.95
N LYS A 492 -48.70 -5.12 7.78
CA LYS A 492 -50.12 -5.32 7.38
C LYS A 492 -50.74 -4.07 6.78
N ARG A 493 -50.48 -2.89 7.39
CA ARG A 493 -51.02 -1.62 6.93
C ARG A 493 -50.41 -1.18 5.61
N GLU A 494 -49.09 -1.26 5.49
CA GLU A 494 -48.35 -0.75 4.34
C GLU A 494 -48.25 -1.70 3.16
N GLN A 495 -48.41 -3.00 3.37
CA GLN A 495 -48.31 -4.05 2.33
C GLN A 495 -47.03 -3.89 1.48
N PRO A 496 -45.84 -3.90 2.10
CA PRO A 496 -44.58 -3.75 1.36
C PRO A 496 -44.30 -4.99 0.48
N LYS A 497 -43.58 -4.80 -0.64
CA LYS A 497 -43.04 -5.93 -1.43
C LYS A 497 -41.81 -6.55 -0.80
N MET A 498 -41.09 -5.80 0.05
CA MET A 498 -39.89 -6.26 0.74
C MET A 498 -39.82 -5.66 2.14
N ILE A 499 -39.38 -6.47 3.08
CA ILE A 499 -38.97 -6.05 4.43
C ILE A 499 -37.47 -6.17 4.52
N THR A 500 -36.78 -5.08 4.88
CA THR A 500 -35.32 -5.09 5.12
C THR A 500 -35.04 -5.18 6.61
N ALA A 501 -34.19 -6.15 6.99
CA ALA A 501 -33.66 -6.32 8.34
C ALA A 501 -32.16 -6.05 8.35
N GLY A 502 -31.62 -5.82 9.54
CA GLY A 502 -30.21 -5.47 9.72
C GLY A 502 -30.02 -4.01 10.12
N ALA A 503 -28.92 -3.73 10.79
CA ALA A 503 -28.70 -2.41 11.38
C ALA A 503 -27.20 -2.07 11.44
N SER A 504 -26.93 -0.77 11.35
CA SER A 504 -25.58 -0.20 11.56
C SER A 504 -25.29 0.13 13.02
N ALA A 505 -26.33 0.33 13.83
CA ALA A 505 -26.20 0.83 15.19
C ALA A 505 -27.28 0.24 16.13
N TYR A 506 -27.46 -1.07 16.08
CA TYR A 506 -28.38 -1.79 16.96
C TYR A 506 -27.63 -2.83 17.78
N PRO A 507 -27.56 -2.69 19.12
CA PRO A 507 -26.68 -3.51 19.96
C PRO A 507 -27.30 -4.84 20.40
N ARG A 508 -28.52 -5.16 19.99
CA ARG A 508 -29.26 -6.35 20.44
C ARG A 508 -29.39 -7.40 19.34
N ILE A 509 -29.74 -8.62 19.71
CA ILE A 509 -30.05 -9.69 18.76
C ILE A 509 -31.31 -9.32 17.96
N ILE A 510 -31.26 -9.60 16.65
CA ILE A 510 -32.41 -9.48 15.75
C ILE A 510 -33.01 -10.90 15.57
N ASP A 511 -34.33 -11.02 15.80
CA ASP A 511 -35.07 -12.27 15.58
C ASP A 511 -35.47 -12.40 14.11
N PHE A 512 -34.57 -12.99 13.31
CA PHE A 512 -34.80 -13.19 11.87
C PHE A 512 -35.95 -14.16 11.57
N GLN A 513 -36.21 -15.13 12.48
CA GLN A 513 -37.34 -16.04 12.34
C GLN A 513 -38.67 -15.29 12.40
N ARG A 514 -38.82 -14.43 13.42
CA ARG A 514 -40.02 -13.58 13.58
C ARG A 514 -40.18 -12.61 12.41
N MET A 515 -39.10 -12.03 11.92
CA MET A 515 -39.12 -11.18 10.72
C MET A 515 -39.57 -11.93 9.47
N SER A 516 -39.11 -13.16 9.28
CA SER A 516 -39.53 -14.04 8.17
C SER A 516 -41.03 -14.33 8.22
N GLU A 517 -41.55 -14.64 9.40
CA GLU A 517 -42.99 -14.89 9.61
C GLU A 517 -43.82 -13.66 9.23
N ILE A 518 -43.38 -12.49 9.66
CA ILE A 518 -44.06 -11.20 9.34
C ILE A 518 -44.03 -10.96 7.85
N ALA A 519 -42.85 -11.10 7.19
CA ALA A 519 -42.71 -10.91 5.76
C ALA A 519 -43.62 -11.85 4.96
N LYS A 520 -43.64 -13.15 5.30
CA LYS A 520 -44.51 -14.15 4.70
C LYS A 520 -46.01 -13.84 4.89
N SER A 521 -46.41 -13.28 6.05
CA SER A 521 -47.79 -12.97 6.33
C SER A 521 -48.40 -11.89 5.43
N VAL A 522 -47.53 -11.07 4.78
CA VAL A 522 -47.97 -10.02 3.85
C VAL A 522 -47.43 -10.25 2.41
N GLY A 523 -46.87 -11.44 2.13
CA GLY A 523 -46.32 -11.80 0.81
C GLY A 523 -45.10 -10.98 0.38
N ALA A 524 -44.35 -10.44 1.32
CA ALA A 524 -43.14 -9.67 1.10
C ALA A 524 -41.90 -10.55 1.08
N TYR A 525 -40.87 -10.16 0.32
CA TYR A 525 -39.54 -10.72 0.47
C TYR A 525 -38.90 -10.29 1.78
N LEU A 526 -38.17 -11.19 2.47
CA LEU A 526 -37.29 -10.83 3.56
C LEU A 526 -35.86 -10.65 3.03
N PHE A 527 -35.35 -9.45 3.12
CA PHE A 527 -33.97 -9.10 2.81
C PHE A 527 -33.22 -8.74 4.10
N VAL A 528 -32.09 -9.43 4.38
CA VAL A 528 -31.29 -9.17 5.57
C VAL A 528 -29.90 -8.65 5.17
N ASP A 529 -29.58 -7.44 5.60
CA ASP A 529 -28.20 -6.89 5.56
C ASP A 529 -27.51 -7.20 6.89
N MET A 530 -26.68 -8.26 6.91
CA MET A 530 -25.96 -8.66 8.12
C MET A 530 -24.54 -8.05 8.22
N ALA A 531 -24.25 -7.00 7.48
CA ALA A 531 -22.90 -6.45 7.35
C ALA A 531 -22.17 -6.22 8.69
N HIS A 532 -22.85 -5.68 9.69
CA HIS A 532 -22.24 -5.45 11.01
C HIS A 532 -21.97 -6.71 11.80
N ILE A 533 -22.82 -7.71 11.68
CA ILE A 533 -22.78 -8.93 12.50
C ILE A 533 -22.25 -10.16 11.74
N ALA A 534 -21.81 -10.00 10.48
CA ALA A 534 -21.43 -11.13 9.62
C ALA A 534 -20.35 -12.02 10.23
N GLY A 535 -19.36 -11.48 10.91
CA GLY A 535 -18.34 -12.25 11.61
C GLY A 535 -18.90 -13.04 12.79
N LEU A 536 -19.88 -12.50 13.50
CA LEU A 536 -20.56 -13.18 14.61
C LEU A 536 -21.48 -14.30 14.11
N VAL A 537 -22.15 -14.07 12.98
CA VAL A 537 -22.97 -15.10 12.30
C VAL A 537 -22.08 -16.23 11.78
N ALA A 538 -20.97 -15.90 11.10
CA ALA A 538 -20.00 -16.87 10.60
C ALA A 538 -19.43 -17.77 11.70
N ALA A 539 -19.20 -17.19 12.88
CA ALA A 539 -18.71 -17.93 14.05
C ALA A 539 -19.80 -18.72 14.81
N GLY A 540 -21.07 -18.54 14.45
CA GLY A 540 -22.21 -19.18 15.13
C GLY A 540 -22.53 -18.61 16.51
N VAL A 541 -22.08 -17.39 16.82
CA VAL A 541 -22.36 -16.69 18.10
C VAL A 541 -23.47 -15.63 17.98
N HIS A 542 -24.06 -15.50 16.79
CA HIS A 542 -25.27 -14.73 16.52
C HIS A 542 -26.19 -15.55 15.60
N PRO A 543 -27.54 -15.42 15.70
CA PRO A 543 -28.47 -16.10 14.80
C PRO A 543 -28.14 -15.88 13.31
N ASN A 544 -28.23 -16.95 12.52
CA ASN A 544 -27.95 -16.91 11.09
C ASN A 544 -29.24 -16.62 10.30
N PRO A 545 -29.31 -15.54 9.50
CA PRO A 545 -30.48 -15.22 8.69
C PRO A 545 -30.64 -16.08 7.43
N VAL A 546 -29.59 -16.72 6.93
CA VAL A 546 -29.58 -17.44 5.64
C VAL A 546 -30.67 -18.51 5.50
N PRO A 547 -31.00 -19.29 6.54
CA PRO A 547 -32.06 -20.30 6.42
C PRO A 547 -33.47 -19.74 6.24
N VAL A 548 -33.73 -18.48 6.65
CA VAL A 548 -35.07 -17.92 6.73
C VAL A 548 -35.33 -16.71 5.84
N ALA A 549 -34.26 -16.08 5.32
CA ALA A 549 -34.34 -14.92 4.44
C ALA A 549 -34.30 -15.31 2.96
N ASP A 550 -34.96 -14.53 2.10
CA ASP A 550 -34.87 -14.66 0.66
C ASP A 550 -33.54 -14.17 0.13
N PHE A 551 -33.04 -13.06 0.69
CA PHE A 551 -31.75 -12.46 0.35
C PHE A 551 -30.98 -12.14 1.61
N VAL A 552 -29.69 -12.39 1.61
CA VAL A 552 -28.78 -11.94 2.67
C VAL A 552 -27.59 -11.24 2.01
N THR A 553 -27.31 -10.02 2.43
CA THR A 553 -26.10 -9.29 2.01
C THR A 553 -25.17 -9.06 3.18
N THR A 554 -23.92 -8.85 2.87
CA THR A 554 -22.94 -8.39 3.86
C THR A 554 -21.80 -7.63 3.20
N THR A 555 -21.12 -6.83 4.01
CA THR A 555 -19.75 -6.40 3.74
C THR A 555 -18.76 -7.44 4.26
N THR A 556 -17.54 -7.44 3.74
CA THR A 556 -16.49 -8.40 4.14
C THR A 556 -15.49 -7.83 5.15
N HIS A 557 -15.47 -6.51 5.38
CA HIS A 557 -14.41 -5.78 6.08
C HIS A 557 -14.74 -5.32 7.52
N LYS A 558 -15.90 -5.68 8.09
CA LYS A 558 -16.28 -5.30 9.46
C LYS A 558 -15.93 -6.41 10.46
N SER A 559 -16.89 -6.93 11.21
CA SER A 559 -16.65 -8.07 12.13
C SER A 559 -16.11 -9.33 11.44
N LEU A 560 -16.33 -9.48 10.12
CA LEU A 560 -15.79 -10.59 9.33
C LEU A 560 -14.27 -10.47 9.05
N ARG A 561 -13.68 -9.29 9.26
CA ARG A 561 -12.23 -9.04 9.23
C ARG A 561 -11.55 -9.32 7.87
N GLY A 562 -12.24 -9.05 6.76
CA GLY A 562 -11.71 -9.24 5.39
C GLY A 562 -11.45 -7.94 4.64
N PRO A 563 -11.22 -8.04 3.32
CA PRO A 563 -11.02 -6.87 2.47
C PRO A 563 -12.31 -6.05 2.34
N ARG A 564 -12.18 -4.79 1.95
CA ARG A 564 -13.35 -3.95 1.67
C ARG A 564 -14.07 -4.47 0.42
N GLY A 565 -15.33 -4.88 0.61
CA GLY A 565 -16.15 -5.46 -0.44
C GLY A 565 -17.53 -5.84 0.08
N GLY A 566 -18.35 -6.41 -0.79
CA GLY A 566 -19.67 -6.96 -0.46
C GLY A 566 -19.88 -8.36 -1.03
N MET A 567 -20.92 -9.05 -0.58
CA MET A 567 -21.42 -10.28 -1.20
C MET A 567 -22.91 -10.47 -0.95
N ILE A 568 -23.53 -11.36 -1.72
CA ILE A 568 -24.94 -11.69 -1.65
C ILE A 568 -25.09 -13.21 -1.51
N LEU A 569 -25.95 -13.65 -0.62
CA LEU A 569 -26.26 -15.05 -0.35
C LEU A 569 -27.76 -15.30 -0.54
N THR A 570 -28.13 -16.48 -1.06
CA THR A 570 -29.51 -16.92 -1.13
C THR A 570 -29.58 -18.45 -1.18
N ASN A 571 -30.73 -19.02 -0.81
CA ASN A 571 -31.02 -20.45 -0.97
C ASN A 571 -31.93 -20.75 -2.17
N SER A 572 -32.38 -19.71 -2.89
CA SER A 572 -33.25 -19.84 -4.06
C SER A 572 -32.44 -19.72 -5.35
N GLU A 573 -32.46 -20.75 -6.19
CA GLU A 573 -31.83 -20.72 -7.51
C GLU A 573 -32.45 -19.67 -8.43
N GLU A 574 -33.78 -19.48 -8.36
CA GLU A 574 -34.46 -18.45 -9.15
C GLU A 574 -33.97 -17.05 -8.80
N LEU A 575 -33.92 -16.74 -7.51
CA LEU A 575 -33.45 -15.43 -7.03
C LEU A 575 -31.96 -15.25 -7.33
N PHE A 576 -31.17 -16.32 -7.24
CA PHE A 576 -29.75 -16.26 -7.59
C PHE A 576 -29.52 -15.87 -9.05
N LYS A 577 -30.28 -16.44 -9.99
CA LYS A 577 -30.19 -16.04 -11.41
C LYS A 577 -30.52 -14.57 -11.62
N LYS A 578 -31.50 -14.03 -10.90
CA LYS A 578 -31.86 -12.60 -10.93
C LYS A 578 -30.71 -11.75 -10.33
N ILE A 579 -30.14 -12.14 -9.19
CA ILE A 579 -29.00 -11.47 -8.58
C ILE A 579 -27.80 -11.41 -9.54
N GLN A 580 -27.45 -12.56 -10.15
CA GLN A 580 -26.33 -12.64 -11.09
C GLN A 580 -26.48 -11.62 -12.22
N SER A 581 -27.66 -11.55 -12.82
CA SER A 581 -27.98 -10.60 -13.89
C SER A 581 -27.94 -9.14 -13.42
N GLN A 582 -28.30 -8.85 -12.18
CA GLN A 582 -28.26 -7.49 -11.64
C GLN A 582 -26.86 -7.06 -11.18
N VAL A 583 -26.02 -7.98 -10.74
CA VAL A 583 -24.61 -7.66 -10.46
C VAL A 583 -23.88 -7.43 -11.78
N PHE A 584 -23.87 -8.41 -12.67
CA PHE A 584 -23.28 -8.27 -14.00
C PHE A 584 -24.26 -8.78 -15.08
N PRO A 585 -24.58 -7.98 -16.09
CA PRO A 585 -24.08 -6.63 -16.40
C PRO A 585 -24.89 -5.47 -15.78
N GLY A 586 -25.79 -5.74 -14.82
CA GLY A 586 -26.79 -4.78 -14.36
C GLY A 586 -26.21 -3.50 -13.74
N ILE A 587 -25.32 -3.62 -12.75
CA ILE A 587 -24.75 -2.48 -12.02
C ILE A 587 -23.21 -2.45 -11.99
N GLN A 588 -22.54 -3.53 -12.41
CA GLN A 588 -21.08 -3.64 -12.45
C GLN A 588 -20.63 -4.16 -13.81
N GLY A 589 -19.37 -3.83 -14.18
CA GLY A 589 -18.61 -4.43 -15.27
C GLY A 589 -17.62 -5.46 -14.74
N GLY A 590 -16.32 -5.27 -15.04
CA GLY A 590 -15.26 -6.16 -14.57
C GLY A 590 -15.17 -6.27 -13.04
N PRO A 591 -15.18 -7.48 -12.50
CA PRO A 591 -15.04 -7.69 -11.05
C PRO A 591 -13.63 -7.34 -10.57
N LEU A 592 -13.50 -7.03 -9.28
CA LEU A 592 -12.22 -6.76 -8.64
C LEU A 592 -11.59 -8.09 -8.19
N GLU A 593 -10.90 -8.78 -9.09
CA GLU A 593 -10.42 -10.15 -8.84
C GLU A 593 -9.40 -10.23 -7.70
N HIS A 594 -8.58 -9.20 -7.50
CA HIS A 594 -7.68 -9.06 -6.34
C HIS A 594 -8.44 -8.95 -5.02
N VAL A 595 -9.59 -8.27 -5.00
CA VAL A 595 -10.46 -8.21 -3.81
C VAL A 595 -11.18 -9.54 -3.60
N ILE A 596 -11.59 -10.23 -4.68
CA ILE A 596 -12.21 -11.56 -4.59
C ILE A 596 -11.21 -12.58 -4.04
N ALA A 597 -9.95 -12.54 -4.46
CA ALA A 597 -8.88 -13.34 -3.87
C ALA A 597 -8.73 -13.09 -2.37
N ALA A 598 -8.71 -11.83 -1.97
CA ALA A 598 -8.65 -11.44 -0.57
C ALA A 598 -9.90 -11.89 0.23
N LYS A 599 -11.10 -11.86 -0.39
CA LYS A 599 -12.33 -12.47 0.20
C LYS A 599 -12.16 -13.97 0.38
N ALA A 600 -11.58 -14.69 -0.60
CA ALA A 600 -11.34 -16.13 -0.49
C ALA A 600 -10.41 -16.47 0.68
N VAL A 601 -9.36 -15.67 0.92
CA VAL A 601 -8.47 -15.81 2.07
C VAL A 601 -9.21 -15.51 3.37
N CYS A 602 -9.94 -14.41 3.46
CA CYS A 602 -10.75 -14.04 4.61
C CYS A 602 -11.74 -15.16 5.01
N PHE A 603 -12.46 -15.73 4.05
CA PHE A 603 -13.42 -16.82 4.33
C PHE A 603 -12.71 -18.10 4.78
N HIS A 604 -11.50 -18.35 4.26
CA HIS A 604 -10.68 -19.46 4.76
C HIS A 604 -10.31 -19.27 6.23
N GLU A 605 -9.87 -18.07 6.61
CA GLU A 605 -9.56 -17.73 8.00
C GLU A 605 -10.81 -17.82 8.90
N ALA A 606 -11.96 -17.34 8.41
CA ALA A 606 -13.22 -17.38 9.15
C ALA A 606 -13.76 -18.79 9.37
N LEU A 607 -13.36 -19.76 8.56
CA LEU A 607 -13.68 -21.17 8.73
C LEU A 607 -12.82 -21.86 9.80
N GLN A 608 -11.76 -21.22 10.31
CA GLN A 608 -10.88 -21.81 11.31
C GLN A 608 -11.47 -21.72 12.73
N PRO A 609 -11.17 -22.67 13.64
CA PRO A 609 -11.66 -22.63 15.02
C PRO A 609 -11.24 -21.36 15.78
N SER A 610 -10.09 -20.77 15.46
CA SER A 610 -9.59 -19.52 16.05
C SER A 610 -10.52 -18.33 15.79
N PHE A 611 -11.20 -18.31 14.64
CA PHE A 611 -12.15 -17.24 14.34
C PHE A 611 -13.38 -17.29 15.24
N LYS A 612 -13.82 -18.47 15.64
CA LYS A 612 -14.92 -18.63 16.62
C LYS A 612 -14.53 -18.09 17.99
N GLN A 613 -13.28 -18.32 18.41
CA GLN A 613 -12.75 -17.77 19.66
C GLN A 613 -12.67 -16.24 19.58
N TYR A 614 -12.16 -15.69 18.48
CA TYR A 614 -12.14 -14.26 18.22
C TYR A 614 -13.54 -13.63 18.32
N ALA A 615 -14.54 -14.19 17.64
CA ALA A 615 -15.90 -13.65 17.64
C ALA A 615 -16.58 -13.70 19.04
N ALA A 616 -16.32 -14.74 19.80
CA ALA A 616 -16.79 -14.84 21.19
C ALA A 616 -16.12 -13.75 22.06
N GLN A 617 -14.80 -13.54 21.90
CA GLN A 617 -14.06 -12.52 22.62
C GLN A 617 -14.54 -11.11 22.26
N VAL A 618 -14.90 -10.85 21.00
CA VAL A 618 -15.49 -9.56 20.58
C VAL A 618 -16.73 -9.22 21.41
N ILE A 619 -17.62 -10.20 21.63
CA ILE A 619 -18.85 -10.01 22.42
C ILE A 619 -18.50 -9.82 23.91
N SER A 620 -17.59 -10.62 24.47
CA SER A 620 -17.14 -10.48 25.85
C SER A 620 -16.55 -9.10 26.10
N ASN A 621 -15.69 -8.64 25.21
CA ASN A 621 -15.08 -7.31 25.26
C ASN A 621 -16.13 -6.20 25.19
N ALA A 622 -17.12 -6.31 24.31
CA ALA A 622 -18.20 -5.32 24.20
C ALA A 622 -19.02 -5.24 25.49
N LYS A 623 -19.32 -6.36 26.11
CA LYS A 623 -20.04 -6.40 27.39
C LYS A 623 -19.21 -5.79 28.53
N ALA A 624 -17.92 -6.09 28.63
CA ALA A 624 -17.03 -5.54 29.65
C ALA A 624 -16.90 -4.02 29.51
N LEU A 625 -16.68 -3.53 28.29
CA LEU A 625 -16.59 -2.10 27.99
C LEU A 625 -17.90 -1.37 28.34
N ALA A 626 -19.05 -1.93 27.93
CA ALA A 626 -20.37 -1.36 28.25
C ALA A 626 -20.61 -1.28 29.77
N ALA A 627 -20.29 -2.34 30.51
CA ALA A 627 -20.45 -2.39 31.96
C ALA A 627 -19.58 -1.34 32.67
N ARG A 628 -18.30 -1.18 32.25
CA ARG A 628 -17.40 -0.20 32.86
C ARG A 628 -17.81 1.24 32.54
N LEU A 629 -18.26 1.52 31.31
CA LEU A 629 -18.81 2.82 30.94
C LEU A 629 -20.08 3.13 31.77
N ALA A 630 -20.96 2.15 31.95
CA ALA A 630 -22.15 2.31 32.84
C ALA A 630 -21.74 2.56 34.28
N HIS A 631 -20.69 1.93 34.81
CA HIS A 631 -20.14 2.19 36.13
C HIS A 631 -19.68 3.66 36.29
N HIS A 632 -19.12 4.25 35.22
CA HIS A 632 -18.80 5.70 35.18
C HIS A 632 -20.01 6.61 34.99
N GLY A 633 -21.22 6.05 35.00
CA GLY A 633 -22.48 6.79 34.93
C GLY A 633 -22.86 7.25 33.52
N TYR A 634 -22.33 6.59 32.47
CA TYR A 634 -22.84 6.76 31.11
C TYR A 634 -24.06 5.87 30.88
N ARG A 635 -25.05 6.39 30.18
CA ARG A 635 -26.22 5.60 29.78
C ARG A 635 -25.88 4.75 28.53
N ILE A 636 -26.02 3.46 28.63
CA ILE A 636 -25.90 2.54 27.50
C ILE A 636 -27.29 2.29 26.93
N THR A 637 -27.48 2.60 25.66
CA THR A 637 -28.77 2.41 24.95
C THR A 637 -29.21 0.96 25.06
N SER A 638 -30.49 0.73 25.24
CA SER A 638 -31.14 -0.59 25.49
C SER A 638 -30.56 -1.37 26.69
N GLY A 639 -29.83 -0.72 27.59
CA GLY A 639 -29.30 -1.31 28.81
C GLY A 639 -28.11 -2.23 28.61
N GLY A 640 -27.39 -2.19 27.47
CA GLY A 640 -26.19 -3.01 27.20
C GLY A 640 -26.08 -3.49 25.76
N THR A 641 -25.30 -4.58 25.55
CA THR A 641 -25.06 -5.15 24.21
C THR A 641 -25.08 -6.67 24.23
N ASP A 642 -25.55 -7.27 23.12
CA ASP A 642 -25.50 -8.71 22.82
C ASP A 642 -24.54 -9.02 21.68
N ASN A 643 -23.94 -8.01 21.04
CA ASN A 643 -23.06 -8.15 19.89
C ASN A 643 -21.73 -7.37 20.05
N HIS A 644 -21.15 -6.88 18.98
CA HIS A 644 -19.84 -6.25 18.92
C HIS A 644 -19.83 -4.74 19.17
N LEU A 645 -20.99 -4.11 19.31
CA LEU A 645 -21.12 -2.65 19.44
C LEU A 645 -22.06 -2.24 20.57
N MET A 646 -21.94 -1.00 20.99
CA MET A 646 -22.88 -0.31 21.88
C MET A 646 -23.08 1.13 21.44
N LEU A 647 -24.20 1.72 21.86
CA LEU A 647 -24.43 3.16 21.76
C LEU A 647 -24.36 3.76 23.17
N VAL A 648 -23.55 4.78 23.33
CA VAL A 648 -23.38 5.52 24.59
C VAL A 648 -24.08 6.85 24.48
N ASP A 649 -25.14 7.05 25.25
CA ASP A 649 -25.87 8.32 25.34
C ASP A 649 -25.08 9.32 26.21
N LEU A 650 -24.69 10.42 25.63
CA LEU A 650 -23.86 11.45 26.27
C LEU A 650 -24.66 12.64 26.77
N ARG A 651 -25.93 12.74 26.42
CA ARG A 651 -26.83 13.85 26.83
C ARG A 651 -26.94 14.01 28.36
N PRO A 652 -27.00 12.91 29.17
CA PRO A 652 -27.01 13.04 30.63
C PRO A 652 -25.71 13.65 31.21
N LYS A 653 -24.62 13.64 30.44
CA LYS A 653 -23.33 14.26 30.82
C LYS A 653 -23.14 15.67 30.22
N GLY A 654 -24.18 16.23 29.59
CA GLY A 654 -24.10 17.55 28.95
C GLY A 654 -23.21 17.58 27.73
N LEU A 655 -23.05 16.45 27.04
CA LEU A 655 -22.22 16.29 25.84
C LEU A 655 -23.06 15.80 24.67
N ASN A 656 -22.60 16.04 23.45
CA ASN A 656 -23.10 15.42 22.24
C ASN A 656 -22.00 14.63 21.54
N GLY A 657 -22.38 13.80 20.56
CA GLY A 657 -21.47 12.89 19.87
C GLY A 657 -20.36 13.61 19.10
N ALA A 658 -20.65 14.76 18.47
CA ALA A 658 -19.67 15.50 17.68
C ALA A 658 -18.52 16.05 18.56
N VAL A 659 -18.88 16.64 19.71
CA VAL A 659 -17.87 17.14 20.67
C VAL A 659 -17.07 15.98 21.26
N ALA A 660 -17.75 14.93 21.69
CA ALA A 660 -17.09 13.79 22.32
C ALA A 660 -16.14 13.06 21.35
N SER A 661 -16.57 12.84 20.10
CA SER A 661 -15.70 12.17 19.11
C SER A 661 -14.44 13.00 18.77
N ALA A 662 -14.55 14.32 18.70
CA ALA A 662 -13.40 15.18 18.43
C ALA A 662 -12.37 15.15 19.59
N ILE A 663 -12.84 15.26 20.84
CA ILE A 663 -11.96 15.23 22.01
C ILE A 663 -11.31 13.85 22.21
N LEU A 664 -12.04 12.76 21.96
CA LEU A 664 -11.50 11.40 22.03
C LEU A 664 -10.44 11.17 20.96
N ASP A 665 -10.63 11.71 19.74
CA ASP A 665 -9.64 11.63 18.66
C ASP A 665 -8.35 12.37 19.03
N GLU A 666 -8.44 13.55 19.67
CA GLU A 666 -7.28 14.25 20.21
C GLU A 666 -6.50 13.41 21.24
N ALA A 667 -7.18 12.57 22.01
CA ALA A 667 -6.56 11.65 22.96
C ALA A 667 -6.10 10.31 22.32
N GLY A 668 -6.21 10.13 21.00
CA GLY A 668 -5.85 8.90 20.31
C GLY A 668 -6.87 7.77 20.44
N ILE A 669 -8.14 8.10 20.71
CA ILE A 669 -9.25 7.13 20.84
C ILE A 669 -10.26 7.41 19.73
N THR A 670 -10.29 6.53 18.72
CA THR A 670 -11.10 6.73 17.52
C THR A 670 -12.50 6.12 17.69
N VAL A 671 -13.52 6.96 17.65
CA VAL A 671 -14.95 6.58 17.71
C VAL A 671 -15.74 7.36 16.65
N ASN A 672 -17.00 7.01 16.42
CA ASN A 672 -17.86 7.86 15.61
C ASN A 672 -19.04 8.44 16.41
N LYS A 673 -19.36 9.72 16.14
CA LYS A 673 -20.63 10.31 16.59
C LYS A 673 -21.80 9.52 16.03
N ASN A 674 -22.87 9.36 16.80
CA ASN A 674 -24.05 8.63 16.38
C ASN A 674 -25.32 9.23 17.01
N GLY A 675 -26.39 9.30 16.23
CA GLY A 675 -27.71 9.50 16.78
C GLY A 675 -28.12 8.30 17.64
N ILE A 676 -28.87 8.51 18.68
CA ILE A 676 -29.43 7.46 19.53
C ILE A 676 -30.93 7.40 19.33
N PRO A 677 -31.62 6.30 19.65
CA PRO A 677 -33.07 6.25 19.55
C PRO A 677 -33.71 7.41 20.35
N PHE A 678 -34.70 8.05 19.73
CA PHE A 678 -35.41 9.21 20.31
C PHE A 678 -34.48 10.38 20.65
N ASP A 679 -33.52 10.63 19.77
CA ASP A 679 -32.53 11.68 19.94
C ASP A 679 -33.18 13.07 19.86
N THR A 680 -32.75 13.97 20.75
CA THR A 680 -33.12 15.38 20.75
C THR A 680 -32.10 16.27 20.07
N GLU A 681 -30.90 15.73 19.82
CA GLU A 681 -29.82 16.43 19.09
C GLU A 681 -30.01 16.34 17.56
N PRO A 682 -29.60 17.35 16.80
CA PRO A 682 -29.58 17.27 15.35
C PRO A 682 -28.71 16.10 14.87
N ILE A 683 -29.09 15.45 13.79
CA ILE A 683 -28.36 14.30 13.19
C ILE A 683 -26.88 14.60 12.90
N THR A 684 -26.56 15.87 12.64
CA THR A 684 -25.17 16.33 12.40
C THR A 684 -24.31 16.35 13.66
N LYS A 685 -24.92 16.39 14.84
CA LYS A 685 -24.26 16.36 16.16
C LYS A 685 -24.32 14.97 16.79
N GLY A 686 -25.50 14.35 16.77
CA GLY A 686 -25.81 13.10 17.45
C GLY A 686 -25.74 13.21 18.97
N GLY A 687 -26.67 12.60 19.69
CA GLY A 687 -26.72 12.60 21.16
C GLY A 687 -25.74 11.66 21.83
N GLY A 688 -25.00 10.86 21.04
CA GLY A 688 -24.08 9.88 21.57
C GLY A 688 -22.94 9.50 20.63
N ILE A 689 -22.19 8.49 21.05
CA ILE A 689 -21.15 7.84 20.25
C ILE A 689 -21.48 6.35 20.08
N ARG A 690 -21.06 5.79 18.95
CA ARG A 690 -21.06 4.34 18.72
C ARG A 690 -19.66 3.83 18.97
N VAL A 691 -19.56 2.77 19.77
CA VAL A 691 -18.31 2.12 20.16
C VAL A 691 -18.41 0.63 19.83
N GLY A 692 -17.34 0.05 19.30
CA GLY A 692 -17.25 -1.37 18.96
C GLY A 692 -15.90 -1.95 19.28
N THR A 693 -15.84 -3.27 19.37
CA THR A 693 -14.68 -4.01 19.86
C THR A 693 -13.96 -4.92 18.84
N PRO A 694 -14.36 -5.01 17.55
CA PRO A 694 -13.68 -5.92 16.62
C PRO A 694 -12.19 -5.62 16.44
N ALA A 695 -11.82 -4.36 16.23
CA ALA A 695 -10.44 -3.95 15.96
C ALA A 695 -9.51 -4.21 17.15
N VAL A 696 -9.90 -3.80 18.36
CA VAL A 696 -9.12 -4.03 19.58
C VAL A 696 -9.00 -5.52 19.92
N THR A 697 -10.06 -6.32 19.65
CA THR A 697 -10.01 -7.78 19.84
C THR A 697 -9.06 -8.43 18.84
N THR A 698 -8.99 -7.95 17.60
CA THR A 698 -8.05 -8.44 16.60
C THR A 698 -6.60 -8.22 17.04
N ARG A 699 -6.32 -7.14 17.76
CA ARG A 699 -5.00 -6.84 18.36
C ARG A 699 -4.70 -7.67 19.62
N GLY A 700 -5.61 -8.54 20.07
CA GLY A 700 -5.42 -9.42 21.21
C GLY A 700 -5.88 -8.88 22.57
N MET A 701 -6.49 -7.70 22.61
CA MET A 701 -7.06 -7.11 23.83
C MET A 701 -8.26 -7.92 24.33
N LYS A 702 -8.41 -8.02 25.65
CA LYS A 702 -9.45 -8.78 26.36
C LYS A 702 -10.22 -7.88 27.33
N GLU A 703 -10.98 -8.49 28.22
CA GLU A 703 -11.89 -7.79 29.14
C GLU A 703 -11.16 -6.82 30.10
N GLU A 704 -9.93 -7.13 30.49
CA GLU A 704 -9.13 -6.25 31.36
C GLU A 704 -8.77 -4.96 30.63
N GLU A 705 -8.30 -5.06 29.39
CA GLU A 705 -7.99 -3.89 28.57
C GLU A 705 -9.23 -3.06 28.25
N MET A 706 -10.43 -3.69 28.21
CA MET A 706 -11.68 -2.94 28.01
C MET A 706 -12.00 -2.05 29.21
N MET A 707 -11.61 -2.42 30.42
CA MET A 707 -11.74 -1.55 31.60
C MET A 707 -10.83 -0.34 31.49
N ASP A 708 -9.56 -0.56 31.10
CA ASP A 708 -8.60 0.54 30.86
C ASP A 708 -9.10 1.50 29.78
N ILE A 709 -9.61 0.96 28.69
CA ILE A 709 -10.17 1.76 27.56
C ILE A 709 -11.37 2.60 28.04
N ALA A 710 -12.28 2.03 28.84
CA ALA A 710 -13.40 2.78 29.41
C ALA A 710 -12.92 3.90 30.35
N ASP A 711 -11.86 3.65 31.12
CA ASP A 711 -11.26 4.63 32.00
C ASP A 711 -10.56 5.75 31.21
N PHE A 712 -9.87 5.44 30.10
CA PHE A 712 -9.34 6.45 29.16
C PHE A 712 -10.45 7.30 28.59
N ILE A 713 -11.53 6.70 28.09
CA ILE A 713 -12.70 7.44 27.57
C ILE A 713 -13.26 8.37 28.65
N HIS A 714 -13.46 7.86 29.87
CA HIS A 714 -14.02 8.65 30.97
C HIS A 714 -13.12 9.83 31.36
N ARG A 715 -11.82 9.58 31.54
CA ARG A 715 -10.83 10.61 31.87
C ARG A 715 -10.77 11.69 30.78
N THR A 716 -10.74 11.30 29.52
CA THR A 716 -10.71 12.23 28.37
C THR A 716 -11.96 13.14 28.38
N LEU A 717 -13.15 12.56 28.47
CA LEU A 717 -14.40 13.33 28.43
C LEU A 717 -14.61 14.21 29.67
N THR A 718 -14.08 13.83 30.82
CA THR A 718 -14.14 14.67 32.07
C THR A 718 -13.09 15.77 32.08
N SER A 719 -11.96 15.60 31.39
CA SER A 719 -10.88 16.59 31.24
C SER A 719 -10.99 17.44 29.97
N ARG A 720 -12.17 17.47 29.32
CA ARG A 720 -12.37 18.07 27.99
C ARG A 720 -11.95 19.55 27.83
N GLU A 721 -11.83 20.29 28.93
CA GLU A 721 -11.39 21.70 28.93
C GLU A 721 -9.90 21.85 29.27
N ASP A 722 -9.19 20.76 29.55
CA ASP A 722 -7.77 20.75 29.92
C ASP A 722 -6.94 20.05 28.83
N ALA A 723 -6.42 20.83 27.90
CA ALA A 723 -5.60 20.35 26.80
C ALA A 723 -4.31 19.63 27.26
N ALA A 724 -3.75 20.04 28.43
CA ALA A 724 -2.54 19.39 28.95
C ALA A 724 -2.87 17.98 29.51
N ALA A 725 -4.03 17.82 30.16
CA ALA A 725 -4.50 16.52 30.61
C ALA A 725 -4.81 15.61 29.41
N ILE A 726 -5.42 16.13 28.33
CA ILE A 726 -5.71 15.36 27.11
C ILE A 726 -4.40 14.90 26.44
N ALA A 727 -3.40 15.78 26.32
CA ALA A 727 -2.11 15.42 25.76
C ALA A 727 -1.42 14.30 26.58
N LYS A 728 -1.49 14.36 27.92
CA LYS A 728 -0.96 13.32 28.78
C LYS A 728 -1.70 11.98 28.59
N ILE A 729 -3.04 12.03 28.51
CA ILE A 729 -3.85 10.83 28.25
C ILE A 729 -3.46 10.23 26.90
N ARG A 730 -3.23 11.04 25.87
CA ARG A 730 -2.78 10.57 24.55
C ARG A 730 -1.46 9.80 24.63
N GLU A 731 -0.49 10.29 25.40
CA GLU A 731 0.77 9.55 25.61
C GLU A 731 0.54 8.19 26.28
N GLU A 732 -0.35 8.14 27.28
CA GLU A 732 -0.72 6.90 27.95
C GLU A 732 -1.43 5.94 27.00
N VAL A 733 -2.36 6.43 26.16
CA VAL A 733 -3.07 5.66 25.13
C VAL A 733 -2.09 5.08 24.10
N HIS A 734 -1.15 5.88 23.61
CA HIS A 734 -0.14 5.41 22.66
C HIS A 734 0.76 4.34 23.31
N ALA A 735 1.21 4.56 24.55
CA ALA A 735 2.02 3.57 25.27
C ALA A 735 1.24 2.28 25.54
N PHE A 736 -0.06 2.37 25.80
CA PHE A 736 -0.95 1.23 25.97
C PHE A 736 -1.13 0.47 24.65
N SER A 737 -1.46 1.16 23.55
CA SER A 737 -1.72 0.56 22.24
C SER A 737 -0.51 -0.17 21.66
N ARG A 738 0.71 0.35 21.86
CA ARG A 738 1.96 -0.26 21.37
C ARG A 738 2.25 -1.64 21.94
N LYS A 739 1.63 -2.04 23.06
CA LYS A 739 1.74 -3.39 23.61
C LYS A 739 1.02 -4.45 22.79
N PHE A 740 0.13 -4.04 21.89
CA PHE A 740 -0.75 -4.91 21.11
C PHE A 740 -0.46 -4.71 19.63
N PRO A 741 0.28 -5.62 18.97
CA PRO A 741 0.69 -5.44 17.58
C PRO A 741 -0.48 -5.47 16.62
N LEU A 742 -0.29 -4.89 15.43
CA LEU A 742 -1.19 -5.08 14.30
C LEU A 742 -0.95 -6.47 13.66
N PRO A 743 -1.95 -7.08 13.00
CA PRO A 743 -1.82 -8.42 12.43
C PRO A 743 -1.09 -8.47 11.06
N PHE A 744 -0.50 -7.36 10.62
CA PHE A 744 0.19 -7.22 9.33
C PHE A 744 1.48 -6.41 9.43
#